data_b14bde4f96ce6dfb89b249a30e1544ef
#
_entry.id   b14bde4f96ce6dfb89b249a30e1544ef
#
_cell.length_a   1.000
_cell.length_b   1.000
_cell.length_c   1.000
_cell.angle_alpha   90.00
_cell.angle_beta   90.00
_cell.angle_gamma   90.00
#
_symmetry.space_group_name_H-M   'P 1'
#
loop_
_entity.id
_entity.type
_entity.pdbx_description
1 polymer ?
#
loop_
_entity_poly.entity_id
_entity_poly.type
_entity_poly.pdbx_seq_one_letter_code
_entity_poly.pdbx_strand_id
1 'polypeptide(L)'
;SASVVRNMAKQVLQRLSFTAGELTPWLAGRADLDPVSRGASRLINFLVSPFGGLRRRPGTRLVARAGCREGMVRLVSFKYSTGVQFMLEVGRGYVRYFKNGALLTDTEGGVLETLTPWKTDEQVSNLRMQQLNDVIYCVEPSTPPMTLARYADDDWRLEALEFSGIPYESSLLNAVRLECRMVREGSVNRLLATADDDVFTPEMEGKEFLRITRKYGETVAEGNQMPFYHLTTLSRDLYKGETFSMNREDGWRQAYTCIRDFSRESDYQEGVDRPERYTAFFEKGADASTRIYVNGAWTLETTGTWDAEWEICRGYPDGSNYLPNRPELVWHSVKSFQQREGFRNNFTLSGNEEEMSYYKIRLMAYKDGSSAGTPVFRASAGSFNHEVVVEEYVSPRSAYLASALHLSYHTLSDCDTNDWSFGAFGVRNGYPCTVEFHQGRLWFGGTPGQPQTLWASRVDDFSAFTPGIPADSPMILTMAASQQNRISWIASLRGLMIGTSEGEWRLSATNSEGLNASNAGFERHSGVGSASLDALSVENSLLFVQQGGMKVRELFYSLEADGYQTRDVSLLSDHLLGEGIVDWTVQRSTAFHVWCVLGDGSAVCMTLNREQNVVAWHAHRLEHGRILSVASLRGSRNTPDEEVWFAVARGEGEEACITVECMADGNDCLDACTEAVVKGETLSGLSHLAGCGAFLVGGDGACMDISVDGAGNAACPGRGDGETVSVGLAAPAEVRTMPL
;
A
#
# COMPACT_ATOMS: atom_id res chain seq x y z
N SER A 1 55.26 17.62 69.11
CA SER A 1 54.43 16.94 68.09
C SER A 1 53.24 17.81 67.70
N ALA A 2 53.38 18.56 66.66
CA ALA A 2 52.26 19.33 66.10
C ALA A 2 51.41 18.43 65.16
N SER A 3 50.20 18.16 65.57
CA SER A 3 49.19 17.51 64.73
C SER A 3 48.78 18.44 63.59
N VAL A 4 49.15 18.16 62.35
CA VAL A 4 48.62 18.80 61.17
C VAL A 4 47.25 18.27 60.94
N VAL A 5 46.20 19.03 61.33
CA VAL A 5 44.86 18.82 60.93
C VAL A 5 44.77 19.23 59.44
N ARG A 6 44.76 18.24 58.54
CA ARG A 6 44.40 18.47 57.14
C ARG A 6 42.92 18.87 57.09
N ASN A 7 42.65 20.17 56.88
CA ASN A 7 41.36 20.62 56.42
C ASN A 7 41.11 20.04 55.02
N MET A 8 40.36 18.94 54.95
CA MET A 8 39.78 18.51 53.68
C MET A 8 38.74 19.54 53.29
N ALA A 9 39.04 20.34 52.31
CA ALA A 9 38.05 21.21 51.68
C ALA A 9 36.88 20.34 51.19
N LYS A 10 35.69 20.59 51.73
CA LYS A 10 34.48 19.90 51.29
C LYS A 10 34.18 20.33 49.85
N GLN A 11 34.49 19.47 48.90
CA GLN A 11 34.20 19.70 47.49
C GLN A 11 32.69 19.43 47.28
N VAL A 12 31.96 20.47 46.99
CA VAL A 12 30.52 20.37 46.68
C VAL A 12 30.43 20.26 45.16
N LEU A 13 30.07 19.10 44.68
CA LEU A 13 29.72 18.89 43.26
C LEU A 13 28.22 19.11 43.06
N GLN A 14 27.89 20.07 42.25
CA GLN A 14 26.50 20.33 41.86
C GLN A 14 26.20 19.68 40.51
N ARG A 15 25.13 18.91 40.43
CA ARG A 15 24.57 18.44 39.17
C ARG A 15 23.38 19.33 38.81
N LEU A 16 23.51 20.05 37.69
CA LEU A 16 22.54 21.06 37.31
C LEU A 16 21.56 20.54 36.22
N SER A 17 21.87 19.41 35.63
CA SER A 17 21.14 18.93 34.46
C SER A 17 21.25 17.42 34.29
N PHE A 18 20.23 16.80 33.64
CA PHE A 18 20.21 15.40 33.21
C PHE A 18 20.04 15.24 31.70
N THR A 19 20.40 16.26 30.91
CA THR A 19 20.19 16.31 29.45
C THR A 19 20.99 15.28 28.65
N ALA A 20 21.92 14.53 29.29
CA ALA A 20 22.58 13.39 28.70
C ALA A 20 21.89 12.04 29.00
N GLY A 21 20.84 12.04 29.84
CA GLY A 21 20.07 10.83 30.14
C GLY A 21 20.82 9.79 30.98
N GLU A 22 20.41 8.54 30.88
CA GLU A 22 21.09 7.40 31.47
C GLU A 22 22.29 7.02 30.60
N LEU A 23 23.46 6.94 31.23
CA LEU A 23 24.73 6.69 30.54
C LEU A 23 25.22 5.27 30.79
N THR A 24 25.87 4.70 29.78
CA THR A 24 26.47 3.37 29.85
C THR A 24 27.46 3.27 31.01
N PRO A 25 27.48 2.15 31.74
CA PRO A 25 28.43 1.93 32.86
C PRO A 25 29.92 2.08 32.47
N TRP A 26 30.25 1.95 31.18
CA TRP A 26 31.61 2.17 30.66
C TRP A 26 32.12 3.61 30.84
N LEU A 27 31.21 4.56 31.06
CA LEU A 27 31.54 5.96 31.30
C LEU A 27 31.73 6.28 32.79
N ALA A 28 31.62 5.29 33.69
CA ALA A 28 31.85 5.49 35.11
C ALA A 28 33.29 5.95 35.36
N GLY A 29 33.44 7.06 36.09
CA GLY A 29 34.76 7.66 36.38
C GLY A 29 35.36 8.53 35.26
N ARG A 30 34.70 8.68 34.11
CA ARG A 30 35.12 9.58 33.00
C ARG A 30 34.65 11.02 33.20
N ALA A 31 35.10 11.63 34.32
CA ALA A 31 34.73 13.02 34.65
C ALA A 31 35.28 14.07 33.65
N ASP A 32 36.13 13.65 32.73
CA ASP A 32 36.69 14.46 31.61
C ASP A 32 35.63 14.64 30.47
N LEU A 33 34.61 13.82 30.43
CA LEU A 33 33.55 13.90 29.40
C LEU A 33 32.37 14.75 29.87
N ASP A 34 32.04 15.80 29.10
CA ASP A 34 30.93 16.69 29.40
C ASP A 34 29.57 15.96 29.62
N PRO A 35 29.16 14.93 28.81
CA PRO A 35 27.95 14.18 29.09
C PRO A 35 27.84 13.56 30.47
N VAL A 36 28.98 13.15 31.08
CA VAL A 36 29.00 12.54 32.42
C VAL A 36 28.55 13.55 33.49
N SER A 37 28.88 14.81 33.34
CA SER A 37 28.42 15.86 34.23
C SER A 37 26.92 16.11 34.20
N ARG A 38 26.27 15.79 33.04
CA ARG A 38 24.85 16.02 32.75
C ARG A 38 24.06 14.71 32.61
N GLY A 39 24.59 13.59 33.05
CA GLY A 39 23.97 12.26 32.98
C GLY A 39 23.70 11.62 34.33
N ALA A 40 23.01 10.50 34.28
CA ALA A 40 22.73 9.63 35.39
C ALA A 40 23.27 8.22 35.14
N SER A 41 23.56 7.46 36.18
CA SER A 41 23.89 6.03 36.05
C SER A 41 22.61 5.16 35.99
N ARG A 42 21.45 5.72 36.38
CA ARG A 42 20.14 5.05 36.26
C ARG A 42 19.00 6.07 36.26
N LEU A 43 18.09 5.91 35.31
CA LEU A 43 16.87 6.67 35.21
C LEU A 43 15.72 5.73 34.82
N ILE A 44 14.86 5.41 35.79
CA ILE A 44 13.69 4.57 35.57
C ILE A 44 12.42 5.38 35.83
N ASN A 45 11.47 5.36 34.90
CA ASN A 45 10.18 6.04 34.97
C ASN A 45 10.27 7.56 35.19
N PHE A 46 11.33 8.18 34.64
CA PHE A 46 11.47 9.63 34.52
C PHE A 46 11.56 10.05 33.05
N LEU A 47 10.96 11.18 32.73
CA LEU A 47 11.14 11.91 31.48
C LEU A 47 12.16 13.02 31.69
N VAL A 48 13.11 13.15 30.79
CA VAL A 48 14.10 14.22 30.82
C VAL A 48 13.54 15.47 30.11
N SER A 49 13.53 16.60 30.85
CA SER A 49 13.18 17.88 30.24
C SER A 49 14.35 18.42 29.41
N PRO A 50 14.13 19.04 28.24
CA PRO A 50 15.17 19.72 27.47
C PRO A 50 15.86 20.83 28.28
N PHE A 51 15.20 21.33 29.32
CA PHE A 51 15.77 22.35 30.23
C PHE A 51 16.62 21.78 31.37
N GLY A 52 16.84 20.45 31.41
CA GLY A 52 17.74 19.78 32.34
C GLY A 52 17.06 19.08 33.54
N GLY A 53 15.81 19.37 33.83
CA GLY A 53 15.06 18.76 34.92
C GLY A 53 14.58 17.33 34.61
N LEU A 54 14.18 16.61 35.66
CA LEU A 54 13.50 15.31 35.55
C LEU A 54 12.04 15.47 35.97
N ARG A 55 11.14 14.88 35.19
CA ARG A 55 9.73 14.74 35.53
C ARG A 55 9.39 13.26 35.64
N ARG A 56 8.71 12.86 36.70
CA ARG A 56 8.21 11.49 36.81
C ARG A 56 7.27 11.21 35.64
N ARG A 57 7.37 10.03 35.02
CA ARG A 57 6.45 9.60 33.98
C ARG A 57 5.01 9.57 34.52
N PRO A 58 4.04 10.13 33.80
CA PRO A 58 2.63 9.89 34.12
C PRO A 58 2.31 8.40 34.14
N GLY A 59 1.35 7.98 34.94
CA GLY A 59 0.82 6.63 34.91
C GLY A 59 0.06 6.33 33.61
N THR A 60 -0.39 5.09 33.48
CA THR A 60 -1.24 4.67 32.36
C THR A 60 -2.68 4.47 32.84
N ARG A 61 -3.63 4.95 32.05
CA ARG A 61 -5.06 4.72 32.27
C ARG A 61 -5.51 3.55 31.40
N LEU A 62 -6.23 2.60 31.99
CA LEU A 62 -6.88 1.55 31.20
C LEU A 62 -7.95 2.17 30.31
N VAL A 63 -7.90 1.86 29.02
CA VAL A 63 -8.91 2.25 28.03
C VAL A 63 -9.86 1.09 27.78
N ALA A 64 -9.33 -0.08 27.46
CA ALA A 64 -10.11 -1.29 27.23
C ALA A 64 -9.23 -2.55 27.37
N ARG A 65 -9.89 -3.71 27.42
CA ARG A 65 -9.24 -4.98 27.12
C ARG A 65 -9.18 -5.19 25.62
N ALA A 66 -8.06 -5.71 25.13
CA ALA A 66 -7.89 -6.08 23.74
C ALA A 66 -8.87 -7.19 23.33
N GLY A 67 -9.06 -7.36 22.01
CA GLY A 67 -9.92 -8.39 21.44
C GLY A 67 -9.40 -9.82 21.63
N CYS A 68 -8.12 -9.98 21.91
CA CYS A 68 -7.51 -11.27 22.21
C CYS A 68 -6.90 -11.26 23.63
N ARG A 69 -6.82 -12.43 24.24
CA ARG A 69 -6.20 -12.58 25.57
C ARG A 69 -4.69 -12.70 25.50
N GLU A 70 -4.19 -13.28 24.44
CA GLU A 70 -2.78 -13.60 24.21
C GLU A 70 -2.41 -13.38 22.76
N GLY A 71 -1.13 -13.19 22.48
CA GLY A 71 -0.56 -13.02 21.17
C GLY A 71 -0.15 -11.59 20.88
N MET A 72 0.13 -11.28 19.61
CA MET A 72 0.58 -9.96 19.18
C MET A 72 -0.62 -9.02 18.97
N VAL A 73 -0.51 -7.85 19.56
CA VAL A 73 -1.41 -6.70 19.32
C VAL A 73 -0.56 -5.50 18.93
N ARG A 74 -0.89 -4.87 17.82
CA ARG A 74 -0.27 -3.61 17.38
C ARG A 74 -1.24 -2.46 17.49
N LEU A 75 -0.71 -1.32 17.91
CA LEU A 75 -1.42 -0.05 17.91
C LEU A 75 -0.98 0.80 16.72
N VAL A 76 -1.94 1.35 15.98
CA VAL A 76 -1.70 2.18 14.81
C VAL A 76 -2.53 3.46 14.92
N SER A 77 -1.87 4.61 14.77
CA SER A 77 -2.57 5.89 14.79
C SER A 77 -3.15 6.24 13.41
N PHE A 78 -4.41 6.66 13.39
CA PHE A 78 -5.08 7.21 12.20
C PHE A 78 -5.39 8.69 12.43
N LYS A 79 -4.89 9.57 11.56
CA LYS A 79 -4.98 11.02 11.71
C LYS A 79 -5.54 11.66 10.44
N TYR A 80 -6.87 11.82 10.36
CA TYR A 80 -7.50 12.49 9.22
C TYR A 80 -7.43 14.01 9.33
N SER A 81 -7.72 14.54 10.53
CA SER A 81 -7.64 15.97 10.81
C SER A 81 -7.34 16.19 12.30
N THR A 82 -7.18 17.45 12.71
CA THR A 82 -6.94 17.80 14.12
C THR A 82 -8.10 17.40 15.05
N GLY A 83 -9.31 17.26 14.52
CA GLY A 83 -10.51 16.87 15.29
C GLY A 83 -10.98 15.44 15.05
N VAL A 84 -10.43 14.75 14.05
CA VAL A 84 -10.83 13.39 13.67
C VAL A 84 -9.60 12.48 13.66
N GLN A 85 -9.43 11.78 14.79
CA GLN A 85 -8.30 10.88 14.99
C GLN A 85 -8.78 9.63 15.71
N PHE A 86 -8.14 8.50 15.38
CA PHE A 86 -8.46 7.20 15.94
C PHE A 86 -7.17 6.46 16.32
N MET A 87 -7.24 5.68 17.36
CA MET A 87 -6.27 4.63 17.63
C MET A 87 -6.87 3.30 17.16
N LEU A 88 -6.11 2.56 16.37
CA LEU A 88 -6.49 1.25 15.87
C LEU A 88 -5.74 0.19 16.67
N GLU A 89 -6.45 -0.82 17.11
CA GLU A 89 -5.92 -2.05 17.68
C GLU A 89 -5.97 -3.12 16.61
N VAL A 90 -4.82 -3.60 16.17
CA VAL A 90 -4.68 -4.66 15.16
C VAL A 90 -4.24 -5.94 15.86
N GLY A 91 -5.07 -6.95 15.82
CA GLY A 91 -4.80 -8.26 16.39
C GLY A 91 -4.96 -9.39 15.36
N ARG A 92 -4.84 -10.64 15.82
CA ARG A 92 -5.02 -11.82 14.98
C ARG A 92 -6.44 -11.93 14.43
N GLY A 93 -6.62 -11.47 13.19
CA GLY A 93 -7.88 -11.59 12.46
C GLY A 93 -8.86 -10.45 12.67
N TYR A 94 -8.50 -9.39 13.33
CA TYR A 94 -9.39 -8.26 13.59
C TYR A 94 -8.66 -6.91 13.65
N VAL A 95 -9.42 -5.82 13.44
CA VAL A 95 -9.06 -4.44 13.80
C VAL A 95 -10.21 -3.85 14.63
N ARG A 96 -9.89 -3.17 15.74
CA ARG A 96 -10.80 -2.40 16.58
C ARG A 96 -10.42 -0.94 16.62
N TYR A 97 -11.35 -0.08 16.95
CA TYR A 97 -11.21 1.35 16.80
C TYR A 97 -11.50 2.09 18.10
N PHE A 98 -10.63 3.03 18.43
CA PHE A 98 -10.78 3.91 19.59
C PHE A 98 -10.84 5.35 19.13
N LYS A 99 -11.76 6.11 19.71
CA LYS A 99 -11.89 7.56 19.50
C LYS A 99 -12.08 8.26 20.84
N ASN A 100 -11.39 9.37 21.03
CA ASN A 100 -11.46 10.17 22.26
C ASN A 100 -11.23 9.36 23.56
N GLY A 101 -10.34 8.39 23.51
CA GLY A 101 -9.99 7.56 24.67
C GLY A 101 -11.03 6.51 25.05
N ALA A 102 -11.94 6.14 24.14
CA ALA A 102 -12.94 5.09 24.33
C ALA A 102 -12.99 4.14 23.10
N LEU A 103 -13.29 2.87 23.38
CA LEU A 103 -13.55 1.86 22.36
C LEU A 103 -14.87 2.18 21.64
N LEU A 104 -14.87 2.11 20.30
CA LEU A 104 -16.08 2.34 19.52
C LEU A 104 -16.99 1.13 19.50
N THR A 105 -18.29 1.42 19.47
CA THR A 105 -19.36 0.41 19.33
C THR A 105 -20.05 0.57 17.98
N ASP A 106 -20.56 -0.53 17.47
CA ASP A 106 -21.41 -0.56 16.28
C ASP A 106 -22.84 -0.03 16.59
N THR A 107 -23.68 0.02 15.58
CA THR A 107 -25.07 0.49 15.69
C THR A 107 -25.97 -0.41 16.57
N GLU A 108 -25.55 -1.65 16.86
CA GLU A 108 -26.28 -2.62 17.69
C GLU A 108 -25.76 -2.62 19.14
N GLY A 109 -24.73 -1.83 19.44
CA GLY A 109 -24.12 -1.73 20.76
C GLY A 109 -23.02 -2.78 21.00
N GLY A 110 -22.63 -3.54 19.98
CA GLY A 110 -21.48 -4.42 19.97
C GLY A 110 -20.17 -3.63 19.79
N VAL A 111 -19.03 -4.29 19.97
CA VAL A 111 -17.73 -3.69 19.67
C VAL A 111 -17.56 -3.55 18.16
N LEU A 112 -17.24 -2.34 17.70
CA LEU A 112 -16.92 -2.12 16.29
C LEU A 112 -15.62 -2.84 15.93
N GLU A 113 -15.72 -3.86 15.07
CA GLU A 113 -14.61 -4.73 14.68
C GLU A 113 -14.65 -5.03 13.18
N THR A 114 -13.53 -4.88 12.51
CA THR A 114 -13.34 -5.28 11.11
C THR A 114 -12.50 -6.56 11.05
N LEU A 115 -13.01 -7.59 10.38
CA LEU A 115 -12.28 -8.85 10.20
C LEU A 115 -11.12 -8.69 9.22
N THR A 116 -9.98 -9.34 9.51
CA THR A 116 -8.77 -9.24 8.69
C THR A 116 -8.24 -10.61 8.28
N PRO A 117 -7.46 -10.70 7.18
CA PRO A 117 -6.80 -11.93 6.76
C PRO A 117 -5.59 -12.30 7.63
N TRP A 118 -5.07 -11.38 8.45
CA TRP A 118 -3.86 -11.56 9.25
C TRP A 118 -4.18 -12.41 10.50
N LYS A 119 -3.86 -13.70 10.46
CA LYS A 119 -4.26 -14.69 11.48
C LYS A 119 -3.16 -15.10 12.44
N THR A 120 -1.90 -14.72 12.16
CA THR A 120 -0.73 -15.10 12.98
C THR A 120 -0.06 -13.87 13.60
N ASP A 121 0.67 -14.07 14.70
CA ASP A 121 1.45 -13.03 15.34
C ASP A 121 2.53 -12.46 14.41
N GLU A 122 3.11 -13.30 13.56
CA GLU A 122 4.11 -12.90 12.58
C GLU A 122 3.52 -11.95 11.54
N GLN A 123 2.32 -12.26 11.01
CA GLN A 123 1.62 -11.37 10.08
C GLN A 123 1.30 -10.02 10.70
N VAL A 124 0.79 -10.01 11.95
CA VAL A 124 0.51 -8.76 12.67
C VAL A 124 1.80 -7.94 12.90
N SER A 125 2.90 -8.59 13.23
CA SER A 125 4.20 -7.93 13.45
C SER A 125 4.83 -7.39 12.16
N ASN A 126 4.70 -8.12 11.04
CA ASN A 126 5.25 -7.75 9.75
C ASN A 126 4.38 -6.75 8.98
N LEU A 127 3.16 -6.52 9.44
CA LEU A 127 2.23 -5.60 8.79
C LEU A 127 2.82 -4.18 8.72
N ARG A 128 2.81 -3.56 7.54
CA ARG A 128 3.16 -2.15 7.32
C ARG A 128 1.96 -1.40 6.83
N MET A 129 1.79 -0.21 7.36
CA MET A 129 0.60 0.59 7.13
C MET A 129 0.98 2.03 6.83
N GLN A 130 0.47 2.56 5.73
CA GLN A 130 0.67 3.97 5.36
C GLN A 130 -0.66 4.62 5.03
N GLN A 131 -0.92 5.74 5.68
CA GLN A 131 -2.18 6.46 5.54
C GLN A 131 -2.10 7.54 4.47
N LEU A 132 -3.15 7.62 3.64
CA LEU A 132 -3.42 8.76 2.78
C LEU A 132 -4.90 9.14 2.90
N ASN A 133 -5.19 10.33 3.44
CA ASN A 133 -6.55 10.79 3.72
C ASN A 133 -7.32 9.81 4.61
N ASP A 134 -8.49 9.33 4.15
CA ASP A 134 -9.35 8.37 4.84
C ASP A 134 -9.02 6.89 4.58
N VAL A 135 -7.90 6.61 3.90
CA VAL A 135 -7.51 5.25 3.52
C VAL A 135 -6.14 4.90 4.09
N ILE A 136 -6.02 3.74 4.69
CA ILE A 136 -4.74 3.12 5.06
C ILE A 136 -4.43 2.01 4.05
N TYR A 137 -3.26 2.08 3.44
CA TYR A 137 -2.70 1.01 2.61
C TYR A 137 -1.89 0.08 3.49
N CYS A 138 -2.28 -1.20 3.48
CA CYS A 138 -1.73 -2.23 4.34
C CYS A 138 -1.00 -3.26 3.50
N VAL A 139 0.24 -3.58 3.85
CA VAL A 139 1.02 -4.63 3.19
C VAL A 139 1.62 -5.58 4.21
N GLU A 140 1.61 -6.85 3.85
CA GLU A 140 2.19 -7.93 4.62
C GLU A 140 2.69 -9.01 3.63
N PRO A 141 3.90 -9.56 3.79
CA PRO A 141 4.55 -10.40 2.76
C PRO A 141 3.81 -11.66 2.32
N SER A 142 2.86 -12.15 3.11
CA SER A 142 2.09 -13.38 2.81
C SER A 142 0.66 -13.13 2.32
N THR A 143 0.19 -11.88 2.35
CA THR A 143 -1.17 -11.50 1.96
C THR A 143 -1.19 -10.40 0.91
N PRO A 144 -2.16 -10.40 -0.02
CA PRO A 144 -2.30 -9.30 -0.97
C PRO A 144 -2.37 -7.94 -0.29
N PRO A 145 -1.86 -6.86 -0.91
CA PRO A 145 -2.05 -5.51 -0.42
C PRO A 145 -3.52 -5.21 -0.18
N MET A 146 -3.83 -4.61 0.97
CA MET A 146 -5.19 -4.28 1.37
C MET A 146 -5.34 -2.77 1.58
N THR A 147 -6.56 -2.28 1.45
CA THR A 147 -6.94 -0.92 1.82
C THR A 147 -7.96 -0.96 2.95
N LEU A 148 -7.68 -0.26 4.04
CA LEU A 148 -8.63 -0.03 5.14
C LEU A 148 -9.16 1.39 5.01
N ALA A 149 -10.39 1.53 4.54
CA ALA A 149 -11.03 2.81 4.26
C ALA A 149 -12.07 3.16 5.32
N ARG A 150 -12.05 4.41 5.78
CA ARG A 150 -13.04 4.98 6.69
C ARG A 150 -14.09 5.76 5.90
N TYR A 151 -15.34 5.35 5.96
CA TYR A 151 -16.49 6.06 5.38
C TYR A 151 -17.23 6.89 6.44
N ALA A 152 -17.31 6.36 7.68
CA ALA A 152 -17.85 7.03 8.84
C ALA A 152 -17.09 6.58 10.10
N ASP A 153 -17.46 7.10 11.27
CA ASP A 153 -16.81 6.68 12.52
C ASP A 153 -17.09 5.20 12.85
N ASP A 154 -18.23 4.71 12.42
CA ASP A 154 -18.74 3.35 12.59
C ASP A 154 -18.76 2.51 11.30
N ASP A 155 -18.26 3.04 10.19
CA ASP A 155 -18.16 2.32 8.91
C ASP A 155 -16.71 2.31 8.40
N TRP A 156 -16.04 1.19 8.65
CA TRP A 156 -14.69 0.89 8.19
C TRP A 156 -14.69 -0.38 7.35
N ARG A 157 -14.05 -0.33 6.18
CA ARG A 157 -14.00 -1.45 5.25
C ARG A 157 -12.58 -1.81 4.90
N LEU A 158 -12.28 -3.09 5.00
CA LEU A 158 -11.01 -3.67 4.58
C LEU A 158 -11.23 -4.46 3.30
N GLU A 159 -10.59 -4.03 2.22
CA GLU A 159 -10.73 -4.63 0.91
C GLU A 159 -9.34 -4.88 0.30
N ALA A 160 -9.22 -5.88 -0.57
CA ALA A 160 -7.99 -6.06 -1.33
C ALA A 160 -7.79 -4.87 -2.29
N LEU A 161 -6.56 -4.41 -2.44
CA LEU A 161 -6.25 -3.38 -3.43
C LEU A 161 -6.48 -3.95 -4.83
N GLU A 162 -7.47 -3.42 -5.52
CA GLU A 162 -7.75 -3.77 -6.91
C GLU A 162 -6.76 -3.04 -7.82
N PHE A 163 -5.94 -3.80 -8.55
CA PHE A 163 -5.00 -3.25 -9.50
C PHE A 163 -5.70 -2.95 -10.83
N SER A 164 -5.64 -1.71 -11.30
CA SER A 164 -6.02 -1.34 -12.67
C SER A 164 -4.90 -1.67 -13.69
N GLY A 165 -3.69 -1.88 -13.20
CA GLY A 165 -2.53 -2.34 -13.96
C GLY A 165 -1.59 -3.13 -13.05
N ILE A 166 -1.32 -4.38 -13.40
CA ILE A 166 -0.54 -5.31 -12.58
C ILE A 166 0.95 -5.16 -12.88
N PRO A 167 1.84 -5.12 -11.88
CA PRO A 167 3.27 -5.20 -12.12
C PRO A 167 3.68 -6.65 -12.43
N TYR A 168 4.55 -6.84 -13.42
CA TYR A 168 5.08 -8.15 -13.83
C TYR A 168 6.59 -8.22 -13.62
N GLU A 169 7.11 -9.44 -13.52
CA GLU A 169 8.54 -9.69 -13.58
C GLU A 169 9.12 -9.19 -14.91
N SER A 170 10.43 -8.90 -14.96
CA SER A 170 11.06 -8.44 -16.19
C SER A 170 10.90 -9.47 -17.32
N SER A 171 10.63 -8.98 -18.51
CA SER A 171 10.33 -9.76 -19.71
C SER A 171 11.57 -10.43 -20.34
N LEU A 172 12.34 -11.16 -19.55
CA LEU A 172 13.31 -12.11 -20.14
C LEU A 172 12.51 -13.31 -20.67
N LEU A 173 12.88 -13.79 -21.87
CA LEU A 173 12.30 -15.01 -22.42
C LEU A 173 12.42 -16.14 -21.40
N ASN A 174 11.30 -16.76 -21.06
CA ASN A 174 11.27 -17.85 -20.11
C ASN A 174 11.91 -19.10 -20.73
N ALA A 175 12.62 -19.88 -19.92
CA ALA A 175 13.14 -21.17 -20.38
C ALA A 175 12.00 -22.18 -20.65
N VAL A 176 10.90 -22.03 -19.93
CA VAL A 176 9.71 -22.88 -20.05
C VAL A 176 8.78 -22.32 -21.13
N ARG A 177 8.31 -23.22 -21.98
CA ARG A 177 7.37 -22.90 -23.05
C ARG A 177 5.93 -23.12 -22.57
N LEU A 178 5.05 -22.19 -22.93
CA LEU A 178 3.64 -22.21 -22.56
C LEU A 178 2.78 -22.29 -23.83
N GLU A 179 1.95 -23.32 -23.91
CA GLU A 179 0.96 -23.50 -24.96
C GLU A 179 -0.43 -23.21 -24.41
N CYS A 180 -1.16 -22.29 -25.03
CA CYS A 180 -2.52 -21.91 -24.64
C CYS A 180 -3.54 -22.39 -25.69
N ARG A 181 -4.56 -23.12 -25.27
CA ARG A 181 -5.65 -23.63 -26.13
C ARG A 181 -7.02 -23.38 -25.53
N MET A 182 -7.98 -23.05 -26.38
CA MET A 182 -9.39 -23.04 -25.95
C MET A 182 -9.93 -24.46 -25.89
N VAL A 183 -10.37 -24.87 -24.74
CA VAL A 183 -11.00 -26.18 -24.49
C VAL A 183 -12.48 -25.94 -24.18
N ARG A 184 -13.36 -26.76 -24.80
CA ARG A 184 -14.78 -26.69 -24.53
C ARG A 184 -15.16 -27.69 -23.47
N GLU A 185 -15.63 -27.20 -22.33
CA GLU A 185 -16.21 -28.01 -21.26
C GLU A 185 -17.73 -27.75 -21.18
N GLY A 186 -18.52 -28.71 -21.66
CA GLY A 186 -19.97 -28.54 -21.74
C GLY A 186 -20.38 -27.41 -22.67
N SER A 187 -20.97 -26.33 -22.11
CA SER A 187 -21.38 -25.14 -22.85
C SER A 187 -20.38 -23.98 -22.73
N VAL A 188 -19.31 -24.12 -21.93
CA VAL A 188 -18.34 -23.04 -21.65
C VAL A 188 -17.04 -23.33 -22.37
N ASN A 189 -16.46 -22.29 -22.97
CA ASN A 189 -15.09 -22.33 -23.49
C ASN A 189 -14.15 -21.77 -22.42
N ARG A 190 -13.11 -22.56 -22.08
CA ARG A 190 -12.07 -22.18 -21.10
C ARG A 190 -10.70 -22.17 -21.77
N LEU A 191 -9.81 -21.31 -21.32
CA LEU A 191 -8.45 -21.25 -21.79
C LEU A 191 -7.58 -22.17 -20.94
N LEU A 192 -7.08 -23.24 -21.53
CA LEU A 192 -6.12 -24.16 -20.91
C LEU A 192 -4.70 -23.75 -21.30
N ALA A 193 -3.85 -23.49 -20.33
CA ALA A 193 -2.42 -23.34 -20.50
C ALA A 193 -1.71 -24.64 -20.16
N THR A 194 -0.75 -25.06 -20.99
CA THR A 194 0.08 -26.24 -20.77
C THR A 194 1.55 -25.87 -20.93
N ALA A 195 2.35 -26.13 -19.91
CA ALA A 195 3.79 -25.87 -19.89
C ALA A 195 4.57 -27.17 -20.18
N ASP A 196 5.78 -27.02 -20.74
CA ASP A 196 6.68 -28.14 -20.99
C ASP A 196 7.47 -28.57 -19.74
N ASP A 197 7.42 -27.80 -18.65
CA ASP A 197 7.97 -28.14 -17.35
C ASP A 197 6.96 -27.80 -16.22
N ASP A 198 7.28 -28.14 -14.97
CA ASP A 198 6.42 -27.92 -13.81
C ASP A 198 6.41 -26.41 -13.46
N VAL A 199 5.23 -25.78 -13.53
CA VAL A 199 5.03 -24.32 -13.39
C VAL A 199 3.95 -24.01 -12.36
N PHE A 200 2.85 -24.77 -12.37
CA PHE A 200 1.65 -24.45 -11.59
C PHE A 200 1.62 -25.22 -10.27
N THR A 201 1.04 -24.56 -9.25
CA THR A 201 0.74 -25.18 -7.95
C THR A 201 -0.70 -24.86 -7.54
N PRO A 202 -1.33 -25.70 -6.68
CA PRO A 202 -2.72 -25.47 -6.26
C PRO A 202 -2.94 -24.12 -5.57
N GLU A 203 -1.91 -23.60 -4.88
CA GLU A 203 -1.98 -22.34 -4.15
C GLU A 203 -2.09 -21.11 -5.06
N MET A 204 -1.80 -21.27 -6.36
CA MET A 204 -1.86 -20.19 -7.37
C MET A 204 -3.29 -19.85 -7.79
N GLU A 205 -4.28 -20.71 -7.51
CA GLU A 205 -5.67 -20.46 -7.89
C GLU A 205 -6.20 -19.13 -7.36
N GLY A 206 -6.67 -18.27 -8.27
CA GLY A 206 -7.21 -16.93 -8.00
C GLY A 206 -6.19 -15.90 -7.50
N LYS A 207 -4.90 -16.26 -7.37
CA LYS A 207 -3.89 -15.42 -6.73
C LYS A 207 -2.67 -15.11 -7.59
N GLU A 208 -2.38 -15.96 -8.58
CA GLU A 208 -1.20 -15.80 -9.41
C GLU A 208 -1.59 -15.25 -10.77
N PHE A 209 -0.96 -14.13 -11.15
CA PHE A 209 -1.16 -13.49 -12.43
C PHE A 209 -0.04 -13.84 -13.39
N LEU A 210 -0.37 -13.92 -14.68
CA LEU A 210 0.59 -14.12 -15.75
C LEU A 210 0.37 -13.08 -16.83
N ARG A 211 1.46 -12.60 -17.40
CA ARG A 211 1.47 -11.87 -18.66
C ARG A 211 2.01 -12.77 -19.74
N ILE A 212 1.22 -13.03 -20.77
CA ILE A 212 1.57 -13.88 -21.91
C ILE A 212 1.67 -13.00 -23.14
N THR A 213 2.85 -12.91 -23.73
CA THR A 213 3.09 -12.13 -24.95
C THR A 213 2.88 -13.02 -26.16
N ARG A 214 1.87 -12.71 -26.95
CA ARG A 214 1.68 -13.33 -28.26
C ARG A 214 2.25 -12.44 -29.35
N LYS A 215 3.15 -12.99 -30.15
CA LYS A 215 3.66 -12.34 -31.37
C LYS A 215 2.72 -12.63 -32.52
N TYR A 216 2.17 -11.60 -33.12
CA TYR A 216 1.42 -11.71 -34.35
C TYR A 216 2.35 -11.33 -35.49
N GLY A 217 2.27 -12.07 -36.61
CA GLY A 217 2.90 -11.67 -37.84
C GLY A 217 2.29 -10.37 -38.39
N GLU A 218 2.86 -9.82 -39.43
CA GLU A 218 2.33 -8.66 -40.14
C GLU A 218 0.86 -8.92 -40.49
N THR A 219 -0.05 -8.10 -39.99
CA THR A 219 -1.47 -8.18 -40.35
C THR A 219 -1.68 -7.33 -41.58
N VAL A 220 -2.05 -7.97 -42.67
CA VAL A 220 -2.44 -7.31 -43.92
C VAL A 220 -3.95 -7.46 -44.07
N ALA A 221 -4.66 -6.37 -44.10
CA ALA A 221 -6.10 -6.35 -44.38
C ALA A 221 -6.35 -5.58 -45.69
N GLU A 222 -7.04 -6.20 -46.59
CA GLU A 222 -7.45 -5.59 -47.84
C GLU A 222 -8.92 -5.20 -47.79
N GLY A 223 -9.25 -3.97 -48.12
CA GLY A 223 -10.61 -3.46 -48.16
C GLY A 223 -11.33 -3.91 -49.42
N ASN A 224 -11.69 -5.19 -49.52
CA ASN A 224 -12.13 -5.83 -50.75
C ASN A 224 -13.60 -6.28 -50.83
N GLN A 225 -14.36 -6.09 -49.76
CA GLN A 225 -15.76 -6.57 -49.76
C GLN A 225 -16.72 -5.50 -50.29
N MET A 226 -17.18 -5.72 -51.51
CA MET A 226 -18.31 -4.97 -52.05
C MET A 226 -19.63 -5.49 -51.45
N PRO A 227 -20.63 -4.64 -51.19
CA PRO A 227 -21.98 -5.07 -50.79
C PRO A 227 -22.52 -6.10 -51.76
N PHE A 228 -23.04 -7.21 -51.23
CA PHE A 228 -23.57 -8.31 -52.08
C PHE A 228 -24.80 -7.92 -52.85
N TYR A 229 -25.60 -6.96 -52.37
CA TYR A 229 -26.87 -6.57 -52.99
C TYR A 229 -26.88 -5.11 -53.38
N HIS A 230 -27.26 -4.87 -54.62
CA HIS A 230 -27.63 -3.55 -55.06
C HIS A 230 -29.18 -3.47 -55.10
N LEU A 231 -29.74 -2.53 -54.32
CA LEU A 231 -31.17 -2.29 -54.23
C LEU A 231 -31.50 -0.97 -54.96
N THR A 232 -32.50 -1.00 -55.79
CA THR A 232 -33.07 0.22 -56.38
C THR A 232 -34.13 0.83 -55.49
N THR A 233 -34.78 -0.02 -54.68
CA THR A 233 -35.80 0.33 -53.68
C THR A 233 -35.67 -0.60 -52.48
N LEU A 234 -36.17 -0.20 -51.30
CA LEU A 234 -36.25 -1.05 -50.12
C LEU A 234 -37.36 -2.08 -50.28
N SER A 235 -37.18 -3.04 -51.19
CA SER A 235 -38.23 -3.95 -51.68
C SER A 235 -38.30 -5.30 -50.95
N ARG A 236 -37.44 -5.56 -49.96
CA ARG A 236 -37.43 -6.80 -49.22
C ARG A 236 -37.08 -6.59 -47.73
N ASP A 237 -37.32 -7.60 -46.94
CA ASP A 237 -36.80 -7.66 -45.57
C ASP A 237 -35.26 -7.71 -45.57
N LEU A 238 -34.66 -7.05 -44.60
CA LEU A 238 -33.20 -7.00 -44.38
C LEU A 238 -32.89 -7.36 -42.94
N TYR A 239 -31.92 -8.22 -42.76
CA TYR A 239 -31.53 -8.72 -41.45
C TYR A 239 -30.29 -8.05 -40.93
N LYS A 240 -30.17 -7.96 -39.60
CA LYS A 240 -29.00 -7.39 -38.91
C LYS A 240 -27.71 -7.99 -39.43
N GLY A 241 -26.78 -7.14 -39.84
CA GLY A 241 -25.45 -7.53 -40.41
C GLY A 241 -25.43 -7.65 -41.93
N GLU A 242 -26.59 -7.65 -42.61
CA GLU A 242 -26.59 -7.61 -44.08
C GLU A 242 -26.10 -6.25 -44.60
N THR A 243 -25.32 -6.30 -45.69
CA THR A 243 -24.82 -5.10 -46.39
C THR A 243 -25.44 -5.00 -47.78
N PHE A 244 -25.79 -3.78 -48.18
CA PHE A 244 -26.37 -3.50 -49.50
C PHE A 244 -25.90 -2.13 -50.00
N SER A 245 -26.20 -1.82 -51.25
CA SER A 245 -25.95 -0.51 -51.84
C SER A 245 -27.19 0.03 -52.54
N MET A 246 -27.31 1.34 -52.57
CA MET A 246 -28.38 2.06 -53.31
C MET A 246 -27.77 3.20 -54.13
N ASN A 247 -28.48 3.57 -55.23
CA ASN A 247 -28.07 4.66 -56.09
C ASN A 247 -28.08 6.02 -55.38
N ARG A 248 -27.04 6.80 -55.57
CA ARG A 248 -26.94 8.23 -55.23
C ARG A 248 -27.30 9.09 -56.43
N GLU A 249 -27.67 10.34 -56.16
CA GLU A 249 -28.03 11.31 -57.19
C GLU A 249 -26.84 11.65 -58.16
N ASP A 250 -25.61 11.47 -57.70
CA ASP A 250 -24.38 11.71 -58.44
C ASP A 250 -23.93 10.54 -59.32
N GLY A 251 -24.73 9.47 -59.39
CA GLY A 251 -24.41 8.26 -60.16
C GLY A 251 -23.53 7.26 -59.46
N TRP A 252 -23.24 7.50 -58.20
CA TRP A 252 -22.53 6.56 -57.34
C TRP A 252 -23.52 5.66 -56.61
N ARG A 253 -23.01 4.58 -56.04
CA ARG A 253 -23.73 3.68 -55.12
C ARG A 253 -23.27 3.90 -53.71
N GLN A 254 -24.18 4.28 -52.84
CA GLN A 254 -23.98 4.41 -51.39
C GLN A 254 -24.08 3.03 -50.75
N ALA A 255 -23.08 2.62 -49.95
CA ALA A 255 -23.12 1.39 -49.16
C ALA A 255 -23.85 1.62 -47.82
N TYR A 256 -24.53 0.60 -47.34
CA TYR A 256 -25.25 0.57 -46.08
C TYR A 256 -25.08 -0.77 -45.38
N THR A 257 -25.13 -0.75 -44.05
CA THR A 257 -25.23 -1.93 -43.18
C THR A 257 -26.55 -1.90 -42.44
N CYS A 258 -27.25 -3.01 -42.40
CA CYS A 258 -28.44 -3.22 -41.59
C CYS A 258 -28.02 -3.45 -40.14
N ILE A 259 -28.32 -2.53 -39.25
CA ILE A 259 -27.94 -2.60 -37.81
C ILE A 259 -29.03 -3.22 -36.96
N ARG A 260 -30.26 -3.31 -37.47
CA ARG A 260 -31.41 -3.96 -36.85
C ARG A 260 -32.30 -4.54 -37.94
N ASP A 261 -32.92 -5.69 -37.67
CA ASP A 261 -33.86 -6.32 -38.61
C ASP A 261 -34.90 -5.32 -39.08
N PHE A 262 -35.04 -5.20 -40.39
CA PHE A 262 -35.98 -4.34 -41.05
C PHE A 262 -36.99 -5.18 -41.81
N SER A 263 -38.27 -5.02 -41.49
CA SER A 263 -39.36 -5.69 -42.19
C SER A 263 -40.03 -4.75 -43.18
N ARG A 264 -40.13 -5.20 -44.42
CA ARG A 264 -40.84 -4.48 -45.49
C ARG A 264 -42.28 -4.23 -45.16
N GLU A 265 -42.91 -5.14 -44.44
CA GLU A 265 -44.33 -5.08 -44.10
C GLU A 265 -44.64 -4.08 -42.96
N SER A 266 -43.80 -4.05 -41.94
CA SER A 266 -44.05 -3.27 -40.72
C SER A 266 -43.30 -1.95 -40.64
N ASP A 267 -42.07 -1.89 -41.16
CA ASP A 267 -41.15 -0.77 -40.94
C ASP A 267 -41.03 0.17 -42.12
N TYR A 268 -41.43 -0.28 -43.33
CA TYR A 268 -41.34 0.52 -44.55
C TYR A 268 -42.49 1.53 -44.67
N GLN A 269 -42.13 2.76 -45.05
CA GLN A 269 -43.08 3.80 -45.41
C GLN A 269 -43.18 3.90 -46.94
N GLU A 270 -44.40 3.82 -47.46
CA GLU A 270 -44.66 3.83 -48.89
C GLU A 270 -44.09 5.07 -49.59
N GLY A 271 -43.27 4.84 -50.63
CA GLY A 271 -42.60 5.89 -51.40
C GLY A 271 -41.33 6.48 -50.76
N VAL A 272 -40.89 5.93 -49.64
CA VAL A 272 -39.67 6.38 -48.94
C VAL A 272 -38.56 5.32 -49.12
N ASP A 273 -37.88 5.36 -50.27
CA ASP A 273 -36.76 4.43 -50.59
C ASP A 273 -35.37 5.01 -50.26
N ARG A 274 -35.28 5.82 -49.19
CA ARG A 274 -34.01 6.41 -48.74
C ARG A 274 -33.63 5.85 -47.39
N PRO A 275 -32.58 4.98 -47.30
CA PRO A 275 -32.16 4.39 -46.03
C PRO A 275 -31.81 5.42 -44.95
N GLU A 276 -31.37 6.62 -45.33
CA GLU A 276 -31.11 7.73 -44.42
C GLU A 276 -32.35 8.20 -43.63
N ARG A 277 -33.52 7.82 -44.02
CA ARG A 277 -34.78 8.07 -43.30
C ARG A 277 -35.05 7.01 -42.21
N TYR A 278 -34.32 5.91 -42.27
CA TYR A 278 -34.47 4.75 -41.38
C TYR A 278 -33.20 4.53 -40.54
N THR A 279 -32.69 5.58 -39.89
CA THR A 279 -31.45 5.56 -39.12
C THR A 279 -31.46 4.57 -37.94
N ALA A 280 -32.65 4.14 -37.51
CA ALA A 280 -32.77 3.08 -36.49
C ALA A 280 -32.44 1.67 -37.03
N PHE A 281 -32.46 1.50 -38.35
CA PHE A 281 -32.28 0.22 -39.04
C PHE A 281 -31.02 0.17 -39.89
N PHE A 282 -30.59 1.32 -40.45
CA PHE A 282 -29.50 1.36 -41.41
C PHE A 282 -28.43 2.39 -41.01
N GLU A 283 -27.19 1.98 -41.15
CA GLU A 283 -25.99 2.83 -41.03
C GLU A 283 -25.29 2.95 -42.38
N LYS A 284 -24.78 4.15 -42.71
CA LYS A 284 -23.95 4.35 -43.91
C LYS A 284 -22.65 3.61 -43.83
N GLY A 285 -22.25 2.99 -44.93
CA GLY A 285 -21.02 2.23 -45.06
C GLY A 285 -21.21 0.74 -44.78
N ALA A 286 -20.35 -0.05 -45.38
CA ALA A 286 -20.27 -1.50 -45.19
C ALA A 286 -18.83 -1.87 -44.73
N ASP A 287 -18.71 -2.73 -43.74
CA ASP A 287 -17.44 -3.21 -43.30
C ASP A 287 -16.77 -4.01 -44.43
N ALA A 288 -15.63 -3.53 -44.90
CA ALA A 288 -14.84 -4.11 -45.97
C ALA A 288 -13.67 -4.94 -45.49
N SER A 289 -13.34 -4.86 -44.22
CA SER A 289 -12.34 -5.69 -43.56
C SER A 289 -12.89 -6.31 -42.31
N THR A 290 -12.26 -7.38 -41.86
CA THR A 290 -12.39 -7.86 -40.48
C THR A 290 -11.80 -6.85 -39.51
N ARG A 291 -12.00 -7.06 -38.20
CA ARG A 291 -11.31 -6.27 -37.17
C ARG A 291 -9.81 -6.46 -37.30
N ILE A 292 -9.07 -5.36 -37.35
CA ILE A 292 -7.64 -5.32 -37.47
C ILE A 292 -7.10 -4.94 -36.10
N TYR A 293 -6.23 -5.78 -35.54
CA TYR A 293 -5.58 -5.52 -34.27
C TYR A 293 -4.25 -4.81 -34.55
N VAL A 294 -4.01 -3.70 -33.85
CA VAL A 294 -2.82 -2.89 -34.04
C VAL A 294 -2.20 -2.61 -32.67
N ASN A 295 -0.90 -2.85 -32.58
CA ASN A 295 -0.04 -2.39 -31.49
C ASN A 295 1.31 -2.01 -32.12
N GLY A 296 1.71 -0.77 -31.99
CA GLY A 296 2.86 -0.23 -32.69
C GLY A 296 2.51 0.43 -34.02
N ALA A 297 3.46 0.45 -34.95
CA ALA A 297 3.33 1.17 -36.21
C ALA A 297 2.35 0.49 -37.16
N TRP A 298 1.59 1.29 -37.89
CA TRP A 298 0.70 0.83 -38.94
C TRP A 298 0.74 1.78 -40.14
N THR A 299 0.44 1.23 -41.32
CA THR A 299 0.32 1.98 -42.56
C THR A 299 -0.92 1.56 -43.30
N LEU A 300 -1.62 2.54 -43.91
CA LEU A 300 -2.65 2.32 -44.91
C LEU A 300 -2.16 2.87 -46.23
N GLU A 301 -2.09 2.02 -47.22
CA GLU A 301 -1.67 2.39 -48.59
C GLU A 301 -2.83 2.16 -49.53
N THR A 302 -3.01 3.07 -50.48
CA THR A 302 -3.93 2.89 -51.57
C THR A 302 -3.13 2.78 -52.88
N THR A 303 -3.43 1.75 -53.66
CA THR A 303 -2.73 1.48 -54.93
C THR A 303 -3.75 1.27 -56.05
N GLY A 304 -3.33 1.51 -57.29
CA GLY A 304 -4.16 1.26 -58.47
C GLY A 304 -5.12 2.41 -58.81
N THR A 305 -6.09 2.10 -59.66
CA THR A 305 -7.18 3.02 -60.07
C THR A 305 -8.49 2.52 -59.49
N TRP A 306 -9.13 3.36 -58.68
CA TRP A 306 -10.39 3.00 -58.07
C TRP A 306 -11.30 4.23 -57.95
N ASP A 307 -12.61 4.03 -58.06
CA ASP A 307 -13.64 5.05 -57.85
C ASP A 307 -14.49 4.62 -56.65
N ALA A 308 -14.03 4.94 -55.46
CA ALA A 308 -14.69 4.60 -54.21
C ALA A 308 -14.43 5.65 -53.10
N GLU A 309 -15.29 5.67 -52.12
CA GLU A 309 -15.14 6.40 -50.87
C GLU A 309 -14.91 5.38 -49.74
N TRP A 310 -13.79 5.51 -49.08
CA TRP A 310 -13.40 4.63 -48.00
C TRP A 310 -13.28 5.39 -46.69
N GLU A 311 -13.47 4.69 -45.58
CA GLU A 311 -13.29 5.19 -44.26
C GLU A 311 -12.46 4.21 -43.43
N ILE A 312 -11.52 4.73 -42.67
CA ILE A 312 -10.85 3.97 -41.61
C ILE A 312 -11.44 4.35 -40.27
N CYS A 313 -11.87 3.37 -39.52
CA CYS A 313 -12.47 3.55 -38.21
C CYS A 313 -11.59 2.91 -37.14
N ARG A 314 -11.48 3.61 -35.99
CA ARG A 314 -10.89 3.10 -34.77
C ARG A 314 -11.99 2.73 -33.81
N GLY A 315 -11.89 1.54 -33.21
CA GLY A 315 -12.83 1.03 -32.21
C GLY A 315 -12.36 1.36 -30.81
N TYR A 316 -13.29 1.86 -29.99
CA TYR A 316 -13.10 2.09 -28.56
C TYR A 316 -14.03 1.16 -27.79
N PRO A 317 -13.58 0.56 -26.66
CA PRO A 317 -14.45 -0.24 -25.81
C PRO A 317 -15.66 0.59 -25.36
N ASP A 318 -16.88 0.04 -25.57
CA ASP A 318 -18.07 0.61 -24.96
C ASP A 318 -18.11 0.21 -23.48
N GLY A 319 -17.95 1.16 -22.57
CA GLY A 319 -17.95 0.94 -21.13
C GLY A 319 -19.27 0.43 -20.53
N SER A 320 -20.31 0.18 -21.34
CA SER A 320 -21.65 -0.12 -20.86
C SER A 320 -22.05 -1.61 -20.86
N ASN A 321 -21.35 -2.49 -21.58
CA ASN A 321 -21.69 -3.92 -21.66
C ASN A 321 -20.45 -4.83 -21.70
N TYR A 322 -20.02 -5.23 -20.54
CA TYR A 322 -19.00 -6.28 -20.38
C TYR A 322 -19.61 -7.66 -20.57
N LEU A 323 -19.64 -8.13 -21.81
CA LEU A 323 -19.55 -9.55 -22.07
C LEU A 323 -18.05 -9.89 -22.08
N PRO A 324 -17.55 -10.80 -21.22
CA PRO A 324 -16.11 -11.09 -21.10
C PRO A 324 -15.43 -11.52 -22.40
N ASN A 325 -16.18 -11.77 -23.45
CA ASN A 325 -15.72 -12.43 -24.66
C ASN A 325 -15.70 -11.58 -25.93
N ARG A 326 -16.32 -10.41 -25.95
CA ARG A 326 -16.23 -9.43 -27.04
C ARG A 326 -16.63 -8.06 -26.50
N PRO A 327 -15.69 -7.13 -26.23
CA PRO A 327 -16.09 -5.76 -26.00
C PRO A 327 -16.87 -5.29 -27.23
N GLU A 328 -18.09 -4.81 -27.02
CA GLU A 328 -18.75 -4.06 -28.07
C GLU A 328 -17.92 -2.79 -28.26
N LEU A 329 -17.45 -2.59 -29.50
CA LEU A 329 -16.63 -1.46 -29.85
C LEU A 329 -17.48 -0.39 -30.48
N VAL A 330 -17.40 0.81 -29.93
CA VAL A 330 -17.93 2.01 -30.61
C VAL A 330 -16.91 2.46 -31.62
N TRP A 331 -17.30 2.50 -32.88
CA TRP A 331 -16.43 2.81 -33.98
C TRP A 331 -16.49 4.29 -34.33
N HIS A 332 -15.35 4.96 -34.31
CA HIS A 332 -15.22 6.34 -34.73
C HIS A 332 -14.40 6.44 -35.99
N SER A 333 -14.85 7.27 -36.93
CA SER A 333 -14.10 7.58 -38.12
C SER A 333 -12.80 8.33 -37.77
N VAL A 334 -11.69 7.78 -38.15
CA VAL A 334 -10.37 8.44 -38.01
C VAL A 334 -10.09 9.28 -39.24
N LYS A 335 -10.37 8.74 -40.41
CA LYS A 335 -10.19 9.41 -41.68
C LYS A 335 -11.06 8.81 -42.78
N SER A 336 -11.68 9.70 -43.58
CA SER A 336 -12.34 9.36 -44.84
C SER A 336 -11.46 9.77 -45.99
N PHE A 337 -11.45 8.98 -47.04
CA PHE A 337 -10.70 9.25 -48.27
C PHE A 337 -11.46 8.76 -49.47
N GLN A 338 -11.30 9.46 -50.57
CA GLN A 338 -12.02 9.16 -51.81
C GLN A 338 -11.10 9.32 -53.01
N GLN A 339 -11.27 8.47 -54.01
CA GLN A 339 -10.70 8.64 -55.30
C GLN A 339 -11.80 8.67 -56.34
N ARG A 340 -11.76 9.68 -57.23
CA ARG A 340 -12.71 9.86 -58.35
C ARG A 340 -11.92 10.01 -59.65
N GLU A 341 -12.56 9.70 -60.75
CA GLU A 341 -12.01 9.89 -62.09
C GLU A 341 -11.46 11.32 -62.24
N GLY A 342 -10.15 11.49 -62.55
CA GLY A 342 -9.46 12.77 -62.63
C GLY A 342 -8.67 13.17 -61.37
N PHE A 343 -8.89 12.56 -60.25
CA PHE A 343 -8.13 12.76 -59.00
C PHE A 343 -7.47 11.44 -58.56
N ARG A 344 -6.37 11.10 -59.23
CA ARG A 344 -5.64 9.84 -58.95
C ARG A 344 -4.46 10.08 -58.03
N ASN A 345 -4.68 10.25 -56.76
CA ASN A 345 -3.61 10.29 -55.78
C ASN A 345 -3.75 9.10 -54.84
N ASN A 346 -2.98 8.05 -55.13
CA ASN A 346 -2.70 7.06 -54.10
C ASN A 346 -1.98 7.76 -52.96
N PHE A 347 -2.35 7.43 -51.74
CA PHE A 347 -1.76 8.04 -50.53
C PHE A 347 -1.37 6.96 -49.53
N THR A 348 -0.45 7.33 -48.65
CA THR A 348 -0.04 6.54 -47.50
C THR A 348 -0.41 7.31 -46.27
N LEU A 349 -1.11 6.65 -45.35
CA LEU A 349 -1.38 7.14 -44.01
C LEU A 349 -0.65 6.22 -43.05
N SER A 350 0.04 6.79 -42.06
CA SER A 350 0.73 6.00 -41.03
C SER A 350 0.34 6.50 -39.65
N GLY A 351 0.44 5.62 -38.68
CA GLY A 351 0.22 5.90 -37.27
C GLY A 351 1.01 4.94 -36.41
N ASN A 352 1.00 5.19 -35.12
CA ASN A 352 1.60 4.33 -34.12
C ASN A 352 0.65 4.27 -32.90
N GLU A 353 0.36 3.06 -32.44
CA GLU A 353 -0.46 2.82 -31.27
C GLU A 353 0.42 2.31 -30.12
N GLU A 354 0.32 2.95 -28.97
CA GLU A 354 1.06 2.54 -27.77
C GLU A 354 0.37 1.39 -27.03
N GLU A 355 -0.94 1.23 -27.27
CA GLU A 355 -1.78 0.18 -26.71
C GLU A 355 -2.50 -0.60 -27.80
N MET A 356 -3.06 -1.76 -27.44
CA MET A 356 -3.87 -2.55 -28.37
C MET A 356 -5.09 -1.74 -28.84
N SER A 357 -5.14 -1.46 -30.11
CA SER A 357 -6.21 -0.72 -30.75
C SER A 357 -6.88 -1.55 -31.84
N TYR A 358 -8.14 -1.29 -32.09
CA TYR A 358 -8.92 -1.97 -33.08
C TYR A 358 -9.18 -1.03 -34.25
N TYR A 359 -8.96 -1.53 -35.46
CA TYR A 359 -9.23 -0.80 -36.68
C TYR A 359 -10.12 -1.62 -37.60
N LYS A 360 -10.85 -0.96 -38.48
CA LYS A 360 -11.53 -1.56 -39.63
C LYS A 360 -11.59 -0.59 -40.79
N ILE A 361 -11.66 -1.13 -42.00
CA ILE A 361 -11.88 -0.39 -43.22
C ILE A 361 -13.35 -0.53 -43.60
N ARG A 362 -14.02 0.58 -43.89
CA ARG A 362 -15.42 0.63 -44.35
C ARG A 362 -15.47 1.19 -45.80
N LEU A 363 -16.25 0.55 -46.63
CA LEU A 363 -16.64 1.09 -47.92
C LEU A 363 -17.85 1.98 -47.72
N MET A 364 -17.73 3.26 -48.09
CA MET A 364 -18.81 4.22 -47.93
C MET A 364 -19.66 4.31 -49.24
N ALA A 365 -19.00 4.49 -50.35
CA ALA A 365 -19.62 4.55 -51.68
C ALA A 365 -18.69 4.10 -52.77
N TYR A 366 -19.20 3.73 -53.91
CA TYR A 366 -18.40 3.33 -55.06
C TYR A 366 -19.16 3.62 -56.39
N LYS A 367 -18.39 3.72 -57.52
CA LYS A 367 -18.97 3.89 -58.84
C LYS A 367 -19.23 2.51 -59.48
N ASP A 368 -20.40 2.33 -60.06
CA ASP A 368 -20.74 1.07 -60.75
C ASP A 368 -19.79 0.80 -61.93
N GLY A 369 -19.33 -0.44 -62.02
CA GLY A 369 -18.41 -0.87 -63.08
C GLY A 369 -16.95 -0.43 -62.94
N SER A 370 -16.60 0.27 -61.86
CA SER A 370 -15.17 0.56 -61.58
C SER A 370 -14.46 -0.69 -61.08
N SER A 371 -13.23 -0.96 -61.60
CA SER A 371 -12.31 -1.90 -60.96
C SER A 371 -11.76 -1.21 -59.71
N ALA A 372 -12.23 -1.58 -58.55
CA ALA A 372 -11.76 -1.01 -57.29
C ALA A 372 -10.31 -1.41 -57.07
N GLY A 373 -9.41 -0.42 -57.02
CA GLY A 373 -8.13 -0.59 -56.36
C GLY A 373 -8.39 -0.84 -54.87
N THR A 374 -7.59 -1.71 -54.29
CA THR A 374 -7.83 -2.15 -52.93
C THR A 374 -7.01 -1.30 -51.98
N PRO A 375 -7.60 -0.62 -50.97
CA PRO A 375 -6.80 -0.07 -49.90
C PRO A 375 -6.23 -1.21 -49.08
N VAL A 376 -4.92 -1.17 -48.83
CA VAL A 376 -4.20 -2.18 -48.07
C VAL A 376 -3.76 -1.57 -46.76
N PHE A 377 -4.24 -2.14 -45.67
CA PHE A 377 -3.82 -1.80 -44.32
C PHE A 377 -2.78 -2.81 -43.86
N ARG A 378 -1.59 -2.32 -43.51
CA ARG A 378 -0.50 -3.11 -42.94
C ARG A 378 -0.26 -2.66 -41.53
N ALA A 379 -0.40 -3.55 -40.57
CA ALA A 379 0.08 -3.35 -39.21
C ALA A 379 1.41 -4.06 -39.07
N SER A 380 2.40 -3.41 -38.49
CA SER A 380 3.64 -4.08 -38.13
C SER A 380 3.38 -5.26 -37.21
N ALA A 381 4.25 -6.26 -37.22
CA ALA A 381 4.19 -7.39 -36.31
C ALA A 381 4.24 -6.92 -34.86
N GLY A 382 3.09 -6.63 -34.32
CA GLY A 382 2.93 -6.27 -32.92
C GLY A 382 3.02 -7.51 -32.03
N SER A 383 3.57 -7.35 -30.84
CA SER A 383 3.38 -8.31 -29.77
C SER A 383 2.30 -7.79 -28.83
N PHE A 384 1.36 -8.64 -28.49
CA PHE A 384 0.30 -8.29 -27.53
C PHE A 384 0.54 -8.98 -26.20
N ASN A 385 0.46 -8.20 -25.15
CA ASN A 385 0.50 -8.69 -23.78
C ASN A 385 -0.91 -9.02 -23.33
N HIS A 386 -1.14 -10.26 -22.96
CA HIS A 386 -2.38 -10.71 -22.37
C HIS A 386 -2.17 -10.94 -20.88
N GLU A 387 -2.96 -10.29 -20.06
CA GLU A 387 -2.93 -10.42 -18.62
C GLU A 387 -4.01 -11.40 -18.17
N VAL A 388 -3.59 -12.47 -17.54
CA VAL A 388 -4.45 -13.57 -17.11
C VAL A 388 -4.16 -13.94 -15.67
N VAL A 389 -5.13 -14.58 -15.01
CA VAL A 389 -4.99 -15.15 -13.68
C VAL A 389 -5.17 -16.66 -13.76
N VAL A 390 -4.48 -17.40 -12.92
CA VAL A 390 -4.71 -18.84 -12.76
C VAL A 390 -6.09 -19.03 -12.14
N GLU A 391 -7.05 -19.53 -12.93
CA GLU A 391 -8.43 -19.75 -12.48
C GLU A 391 -8.57 -21.06 -11.73
N GLU A 392 -7.98 -22.14 -12.27
CA GLU A 392 -8.07 -23.47 -11.69
C GLU A 392 -6.80 -24.26 -12.00
N TYR A 393 -6.23 -24.89 -10.99
CA TYR A 393 -5.09 -25.78 -11.10
C TYR A 393 -5.55 -27.17 -11.63
N VAL A 394 -4.88 -27.68 -12.65
CA VAL A 394 -5.16 -29.01 -13.21
C VAL A 394 -4.03 -29.99 -12.88
N SER A 395 -2.79 -29.56 -13.08
CA SER A 395 -1.58 -30.34 -12.82
C SER A 395 -0.36 -29.43 -12.69
N PRO A 396 0.82 -29.91 -12.25
CA PRO A 396 2.04 -29.09 -12.23
C PRO A 396 2.36 -28.41 -13.57
N ARG A 397 1.88 -28.96 -14.68
CA ARG A 397 2.12 -28.43 -16.03
C ARG A 397 0.89 -27.83 -16.69
N SER A 398 -0.27 -27.80 -16.05
CA SER A 398 -1.49 -27.31 -16.69
C SER A 398 -2.39 -26.58 -15.72
N ALA A 399 -2.97 -25.48 -16.17
CA ALA A 399 -3.95 -24.70 -15.45
C ALA A 399 -4.95 -24.04 -16.41
N TYR A 400 -6.19 -23.85 -15.96
CA TYR A 400 -7.12 -22.96 -16.64
C TYR A 400 -6.82 -21.51 -16.27
N LEU A 401 -6.88 -20.65 -17.28
CA LEU A 401 -6.61 -19.22 -17.14
C LEU A 401 -7.87 -18.41 -17.42
N ALA A 402 -8.09 -17.36 -16.62
CA ALA A 402 -9.12 -16.33 -16.85
C ALA A 402 -8.46 -15.00 -17.20
N SER A 403 -9.21 -14.09 -17.83
CA SER A 403 -8.72 -12.73 -18.07
C SER A 403 -8.60 -11.97 -16.76
N ALA A 404 -7.45 -11.34 -16.51
CA ALA A 404 -7.22 -10.54 -15.32
C ALA A 404 -7.83 -9.13 -15.42
N LEU A 405 -7.79 -8.54 -16.60
CA LEU A 405 -8.25 -7.18 -16.88
C LEU A 405 -9.22 -7.20 -18.07
N HIS A 406 -10.44 -7.66 -17.89
CA HIS A 406 -11.58 -7.57 -18.85
C HIS A 406 -11.27 -7.61 -20.37
N LEU A 407 -10.06 -7.98 -20.76
CA LEU A 407 -9.64 -8.13 -22.15
C LEU A 407 -9.95 -9.55 -22.64
N SER A 408 -10.33 -9.66 -23.90
CA SER A 408 -10.70 -10.94 -24.51
C SER A 408 -9.49 -11.90 -24.61
N TYR A 409 -9.44 -12.93 -23.80
CA TYR A 409 -8.42 -13.99 -23.84
C TYR A 409 -8.61 -14.97 -25.03
N HIS A 410 -9.68 -14.85 -25.81
CA HIS A 410 -9.88 -15.68 -27.01
C HIS A 410 -8.75 -15.52 -28.03
N THR A 411 -8.04 -14.41 -28.00
CA THR A 411 -6.89 -14.18 -28.86
C THR A 411 -5.64 -14.95 -28.42
N LEU A 412 -5.63 -15.57 -27.23
CA LEU A 412 -4.59 -16.49 -26.78
C LEU A 412 -4.79 -17.95 -27.25
N SER A 413 -5.94 -18.27 -27.83
CA SER A 413 -6.12 -19.61 -28.43
C SER A 413 -5.02 -19.91 -29.45
N ASP A 414 -4.46 -21.10 -29.37
CA ASP A 414 -3.36 -21.57 -30.23
C ASP A 414 -2.08 -20.70 -30.13
N CYS A 415 -1.85 -20.08 -28.97
CA CYS A 415 -0.61 -19.39 -28.66
C CYS A 415 0.41 -20.37 -28.09
N ASP A 416 1.59 -20.40 -28.67
CA ASP A 416 2.73 -21.17 -28.21
C ASP A 416 3.93 -20.21 -28.09
N THR A 417 4.33 -19.93 -26.85
CA THR A 417 5.30 -18.88 -26.55
C THR A 417 6.18 -19.20 -25.35
N ASN A 418 7.39 -18.68 -25.35
CA ASN A 418 8.26 -18.59 -24.19
C ASN A 418 8.40 -17.13 -23.68
N ASP A 419 7.66 -16.19 -24.29
CA ASP A 419 7.60 -14.80 -23.88
C ASP A 419 6.39 -14.61 -22.96
N TRP A 420 6.57 -15.00 -21.69
CA TRP A 420 5.60 -14.85 -20.65
C TRP A 420 6.28 -14.64 -19.29
N SER A 421 5.59 -14.03 -18.35
CA SER A 421 6.12 -13.77 -17.02
C SER A 421 5.02 -13.84 -15.97
N PHE A 422 5.40 -14.19 -14.74
CA PHE A 422 4.52 -14.07 -13.60
C PHE A 422 4.30 -12.62 -13.19
N GLY A 423 3.21 -12.38 -12.45
CA GLY A 423 3.02 -11.16 -11.69
C GLY A 423 4.16 -10.97 -10.69
N ALA A 424 4.50 -9.71 -10.43
CA ALA A 424 5.50 -9.38 -9.41
C ALA A 424 5.00 -9.74 -8.00
N PHE A 425 3.69 -9.76 -7.80
CA PHE A 425 3.00 -10.11 -6.56
C PHE A 425 2.18 -11.38 -6.75
N GLY A 426 2.30 -12.34 -5.85
CA GLY A 426 1.58 -13.60 -5.92
C GLY A 426 2.16 -14.63 -4.96
N VAL A 427 1.71 -15.87 -5.10
CA VAL A 427 2.14 -16.98 -4.23
C VAL A 427 3.64 -17.25 -4.36
N ARG A 428 4.17 -17.13 -5.57
CA ARG A 428 5.57 -17.41 -5.88
C ARG A 428 6.53 -16.36 -5.31
N ASN A 429 6.22 -15.09 -5.49
CA ASN A 429 7.08 -13.98 -5.09
C ASN A 429 6.73 -13.40 -3.71
N GLY A 430 5.58 -13.80 -3.15
CA GLY A 430 5.00 -13.11 -2.01
C GLY A 430 4.48 -11.73 -2.39
N TYR A 431 4.23 -10.92 -1.38
CA TYR A 431 3.68 -9.58 -1.51
C TYR A 431 4.62 -8.53 -0.93
N PRO A 432 4.38 -7.22 -1.18
CA PRO A 432 5.26 -6.16 -0.69
C PRO A 432 5.50 -6.19 0.82
N CYS A 433 6.77 -5.93 1.21
CA CYS A 433 7.18 -5.87 2.62
C CYS A 433 7.04 -4.48 3.24
N THR A 434 7.00 -3.42 2.43
CA THR A 434 6.90 -2.03 2.91
C THR A 434 6.16 -1.16 1.90
N VAL A 435 5.56 -0.07 2.39
CA VAL A 435 4.71 0.85 1.62
C VAL A 435 4.97 2.29 2.04
N GLU A 436 4.98 3.23 1.08
CA GLU A 436 5.15 4.67 1.34
C GLU A 436 4.56 5.50 0.20
N PHE A 437 4.21 6.76 0.48
CA PHE A 437 3.83 7.75 -0.52
C PHE A 437 4.97 8.73 -0.81
N HIS A 438 5.34 8.86 -2.08
CA HIS A 438 6.36 9.82 -2.48
C HIS A 438 6.06 10.38 -3.87
N GLN A 439 6.08 11.71 -4.01
CA GLN A 439 5.83 12.43 -5.27
C GLN A 439 4.56 11.99 -6.01
N GLY A 440 3.41 11.93 -5.29
CA GLY A 440 2.11 11.57 -5.87
C GLY A 440 1.97 10.11 -6.29
N ARG A 441 2.86 9.23 -5.86
CA ARG A 441 2.85 7.81 -6.17
C ARG A 441 2.78 6.97 -4.91
N LEU A 442 2.09 5.83 -5.00
CA LEU A 442 2.20 4.75 -4.03
C LEU A 442 3.43 3.90 -4.37
N TRP A 443 4.29 3.70 -3.38
CA TRP A 443 5.49 2.89 -3.52
C TRP A 443 5.40 1.62 -2.69
N PHE A 444 5.71 0.50 -3.30
CA PHE A 444 5.95 -0.76 -2.64
C PHE A 444 7.42 -1.13 -2.68
N GLY A 445 7.94 -1.69 -1.60
CA GLY A 445 9.34 -2.09 -1.51
C GLY A 445 9.51 -3.54 -1.10
N GLY A 446 10.30 -4.28 -1.88
CA GLY A 446 10.70 -5.65 -1.65
C GLY A 446 9.54 -6.65 -1.52
N THR A 447 9.71 -7.81 -2.10
CA THR A 447 8.92 -9.00 -1.78
C THR A 447 9.88 -10.12 -1.34
N PRO A 448 9.41 -11.21 -0.73
CA PRO A 448 10.27 -12.37 -0.44
C PRO A 448 11.05 -12.87 -1.67
N GLY A 449 10.43 -12.91 -2.85
CA GLY A 449 11.06 -13.35 -4.11
C GLY A 449 11.89 -12.27 -4.81
N GLN A 450 11.55 -10.99 -4.63
CA GLN A 450 12.24 -9.85 -5.24
C GLN A 450 12.62 -8.79 -4.19
N PRO A 451 13.55 -9.10 -3.27
CA PRO A 451 13.79 -8.30 -2.06
C PRO A 451 14.42 -6.92 -2.31
N GLN A 452 14.95 -6.66 -3.50
CA GLN A 452 15.65 -5.41 -3.86
C GLN A 452 14.86 -4.53 -4.84
N THR A 453 13.62 -4.89 -5.14
CA THR A 453 12.81 -4.22 -6.16
C THR A 453 11.83 -3.25 -5.51
N LEU A 454 11.65 -2.10 -6.14
CA LEU A 454 10.67 -1.09 -5.83
C LEU A 454 9.66 -1.00 -6.95
N TRP A 455 8.39 -0.88 -6.62
CA TRP A 455 7.29 -0.64 -7.55
C TRP A 455 6.62 0.68 -7.20
N ALA A 456 6.52 1.56 -8.17
CA ALA A 456 5.81 2.83 -8.02
C ALA A 456 4.56 2.82 -8.90
N SER A 457 3.45 3.26 -8.35
CA SER A 457 2.22 3.46 -9.10
C SER A 457 2.35 4.60 -10.12
N ARG A 458 1.37 4.74 -10.99
CA ARG A 458 1.17 5.97 -11.76
C ARG A 458 0.95 7.16 -10.82
N VAL A 459 1.33 8.35 -11.28
CA VAL A 459 1.06 9.60 -10.52
C VAL A 459 -0.45 9.76 -10.36
N ASP A 460 -0.89 9.99 -9.11
CA ASP A 460 -2.28 10.18 -8.70
C ASP A 460 -3.24 9.01 -9.02
N ASP A 461 -2.70 7.86 -9.46
CA ASP A 461 -3.44 6.61 -9.61
C ASP A 461 -2.71 5.48 -8.88
N PHE A 462 -3.12 5.19 -7.66
CA PHE A 462 -2.46 4.26 -6.74
C PHE A 462 -2.79 2.79 -7.01
N SER A 463 -3.57 2.50 -8.05
CA SER A 463 -3.94 1.15 -8.48
C SER A 463 -3.19 0.68 -9.73
N ALA A 464 -2.61 1.62 -10.51
CA ALA A 464 -1.94 1.32 -11.78
C ALA A 464 -0.44 1.11 -11.57
N PHE A 465 0.06 -0.10 -11.89
CA PHE A 465 1.48 -0.47 -11.75
C PHE A 465 2.11 -1.04 -13.03
N THR A 466 1.39 -1.08 -14.14
CA THR A 466 1.96 -1.50 -15.43
C THR A 466 2.86 -0.40 -16.00
N PRO A 467 4.18 -0.64 -16.18
CA PRO A 467 5.11 0.35 -16.70
C PRO A 467 4.73 0.87 -18.09
N GLY A 468 5.01 2.15 -18.34
CA GLY A 468 4.73 2.83 -19.60
C GLY A 468 5.83 3.84 -19.97
N ILE A 469 5.67 4.52 -21.12
CA ILE A 469 6.63 5.50 -21.65
C ILE A 469 6.46 6.90 -21.04
N PRO A 470 5.23 7.42 -20.81
CA PRO A 470 5.03 8.74 -20.24
C PRO A 470 5.71 8.93 -18.88
N ALA A 471 6.12 10.14 -18.55
CA ALA A 471 6.85 10.45 -17.31
C ALA A 471 6.04 10.19 -16.03
N ASP A 472 4.71 10.19 -16.13
CA ASP A 472 3.78 9.87 -15.04
C ASP A 472 3.53 8.36 -14.89
N SER A 473 4.04 7.53 -15.83
CA SER A 473 3.83 6.07 -15.82
C SER A 473 4.42 5.39 -14.59
N PRO A 474 3.88 4.22 -14.22
CA PRO A 474 4.45 3.36 -13.19
C PRO A 474 5.91 2.98 -13.46
N MET A 475 6.63 2.70 -12.38
CA MET A 475 8.05 2.32 -12.45
C MET A 475 8.31 1.02 -11.70
N ILE A 476 9.17 0.19 -12.25
CA ILE A 476 9.75 -0.98 -11.58
C ILE A 476 11.26 -0.78 -11.56
N LEU A 477 11.84 -0.64 -10.37
CA LEU A 477 13.24 -0.29 -10.19
C LEU A 477 13.91 -1.30 -9.26
N THR A 478 14.91 -2.01 -9.77
CA THR A 478 15.69 -2.97 -8.96
C THR A 478 17.05 -2.39 -8.63
N MET A 479 17.41 -2.37 -7.35
CA MET A 479 18.72 -1.90 -6.90
C MET A 479 19.80 -2.89 -7.32
N ALA A 480 20.79 -2.42 -8.09
CA ALA A 480 21.96 -3.21 -8.43
C ALA A 480 22.97 -3.14 -7.26
N ALA A 481 22.96 -4.12 -6.39
CA ALA A 481 23.92 -4.26 -5.30
C ALA A 481 24.78 -5.51 -5.49
N SER A 482 26.01 -5.48 -4.97
CA SER A 482 26.95 -6.62 -5.05
C SER A 482 26.54 -7.83 -4.19
N GLN A 483 25.62 -7.62 -3.25
CA GLN A 483 25.05 -8.62 -2.35
C GLN A 483 23.54 -8.47 -2.33
N GLN A 484 22.82 -9.51 -1.93
CA GLN A 484 21.38 -9.45 -1.80
C GLN A 484 20.98 -8.53 -0.63
N ASN A 485 20.46 -7.36 -0.93
CA ASN A 485 20.07 -6.32 0.01
C ASN A 485 18.54 -6.27 0.13
N ARG A 486 17.98 -6.93 1.13
CA ARG A 486 16.53 -6.86 1.37
C ARG A 486 16.13 -5.45 1.81
N ILE A 487 15.15 -4.88 1.17
CA ILE A 487 14.50 -3.62 1.59
C ILE A 487 13.76 -3.87 2.90
N SER A 488 14.10 -3.10 3.93
CA SER A 488 13.53 -3.18 5.27
C SER A 488 12.46 -2.10 5.49
N TRP A 489 12.67 -0.91 4.97
CA TRP A 489 11.75 0.22 5.02
C TRP A 489 12.02 1.20 3.87
N ILE A 490 11.01 1.96 3.53
CA ILE A 490 11.09 3.14 2.64
C ILE A 490 10.46 4.34 3.34
N ALA A 491 11.00 5.53 3.12
CA ALA A 491 10.52 6.76 3.76
C ALA A 491 10.72 7.97 2.85
N SER A 492 9.75 8.87 2.85
CA SER A 492 9.76 10.08 2.01
C SER A 492 10.46 11.24 2.72
N LEU A 493 11.50 11.78 2.09
CA LEU A 493 12.14 13.06 2.42
C LEU A 493 12.31 13.90 1.15
N ARG A 494 13.48 14.54 0.93
CA ARG A 494 13.82 15.20 -0.34
C ARG A 494 13.99 14.23 -1.51
N GLY A 495 14.15 12.93 -1.23
CA GLY A 495 14.11 11.79 -2.13
C GLY A 495 13.47 10.64 -1.39
N LEU A 496 13.22 9.52 -2.06
CA LEU A 496 12.78 8.30 -1.41
C LEU A 496 13.99 7.65 -0.73
N MET A 497 14.00 7.65 0.60
CA MET A 497 15.03 6.99 1.39
C MET A 497 14.66 5.51 1.58
N ILE A 498 15.66 4.65 1.48
CA ILE A 498 15.49 3.21 1.47
C ILE A 498 16.47 2.61 2.44
N GLY A 499 15.97 1.98 3.49
CA GLY A 499 16.78 1.19 4.41
C GLY A 499 16.80 -0.26 3.94
N THR A 500 18.00 -0.81 3.82
CA THR A 500 18.20 -2.21 3.45
C THR A 500 19.01 -2.95 4.51
N SER A 501 19.07 -4.27 4.44
CA SER A 501 19.87 -5.09 5.36
C SER A 501 21.35 -4.70 5.41
N GLU A 502 21.90 -4.11 4.34
CA GLU A 502 23.33 -3.84 4.20
C GLU A 502 23.66 -2.34 4.01
N GLY A 503 22.67 -1.46 4.06
CA GLY A 503 22.91 -0.03 3.94
C GLY A 503 21.69 0.80 3.62
N GLU A 504 21.87 2.11 3.68
CA GLU A 504 20.84 3.11 3.42
C GLU A 504 21.12 3.80 2.08
N TRP A 505 20.07 3.89 1.29
CA TRP A 505 20.08 4.42 -0.07
C TRP A 505 19.10 5.56 -0.22
N ARG A 506 19.33 6.36 -1.23
CA ARG A 506 18.41 7.38 -1.70
C ARG A 506 18.06 7.11 -3.16
N LEU A 507 16.80 7.14 -3.47
CA LEU A 507 16.30 7.20 -4.84
C LEU A 507 15.82 8.63 -5.13
N SER A 508 16.38 9.21 -6.19
CA SER A 508 16.00 10.57 -6.63
C SER A 508 16.20 10.71 -8.13
N ALA A 509 15.60 11.75 -8.71
CA ALA A 509 15.86 12.11 -10.10
C ALA A 509 17.30 12.61 -10.26
N THR A 510 17.98 12.21 -11.32
CA THR A 510 19.35 12.64 -11.68
C THR A 510 19.37 14.03 -12.35
N ASN A 511 18.21 14.59 -12.66
CA ASN A 511 18.01 15.91 -13.24
C ASN A 511 17.01 16.73 -12.41
N SER A 512 16.65 17.93 -12.85
CA SER A 512 15.70 18.82 -12.16
C SER A 512 14.22 18.50 -12.42
N GLU A 513 13.92 17.46 -13.17
CA GLU A 513 12.56 17.01 -13.45
C GLU A 513 12.02 16.11 -12.34
N GLY A 514 10.72 15.80 -12.36
CA GLY A 514 10.13 14.82 -11.47
C GLY A 514 10.71 13.43 -11.69
N LEU A 515 10.70 12.59 -10.66
CA LEU A 515 11.20 11.23 -10.71
C LEU A 515 10.39 10.37 -11.70
N ASN A 516 11.09 9.79 -12.67
CA ASN A 516 10.54 8.88 -13.67
C ASN A 516 11.54 7.76 -14.01
N ALA A 517 11.14 6.78 -14.80
CA ALA A 517 11.95 5.60 -15.10
C ALA A 517 13.28 5.93 -15.84
N SER A 518 13.34 7.05 -16.60
CA SER A 518 14.52 7.43 -17.38
C SER A 518 15.56 8.21 -16.56
N ASN A 519 15.16 8.86 -15.46
CA ASN A 519 16.03 9.70 -14.65
C ASN A 519 16.22 9.20 -13.21
N ALA A 520 15.67 8.04 -12.87
CA ALA A 520 15.82 7.44 -11.55
C ALA A 520 17.27 7.04 -11.25
N GLY A 521 17.82 7.56 -10.16
CA GLY A 521 19.18 7.25 -9.70
C GLY A 521 19.22 6.79 -8.25
N PHE A 522 19.89 5.66 -8.00
CA PHE A 522 20.16 5.16 -6.66
C PHE A 522 21.52 5.63 -6.17
N GLU A 523 21.56 6.19 -4.97
CA GLU A 523 22.79 6.63 -4.32
C GLU A 523 22.88 5.99 -2.94
N ARG A 524 23.99 5.31 -2.64
CA ARG A 524 24.25 4.72 -1.33
C ARG A 524 24.89 5.74 -0.40
N HIS A 525 24.27 5.98 0.75
CA HIS A 525 24.75 6.96 1.75
C HIS A 525 25.40 6.32 2.96
N SER A 526 25.03 5.09 3.30
CA SER A 526 25.56 4.40 4.47
C SER A 526 25.68 2.90 4.21
N GLY A 527 26.52 2.23 4.99
CA GLY A 527 26.74 0.80 4.94
C GLY A 527 26.48 0.10 6.26
N VAL A 528 25.62 0.66 7.13
CA VAL A 528 25.38 0.07 8.47
C VAL A 528 24.22 -0.91 8.50
N GLY A 529 23.29 -0.80 7.55
CA GLY A 529 22.11 -1.65 7.45
C GLY A 529 21.01 -1.34 8.45
N SER A 530 19.80 -1.68 8.07
CA SER A 530 18.58 -1.37 8.79
C SER A 530 17.82 -2.62 9.23
N ALA A 531 17.24 -2.58 10.43
CA ALA A 531 16.28 -3.55 10.91
C ALA A 531 14.93 -3.38 10.19
N SER A 532 14.07 -4.41 10.25
CA SER A 532 12.75 -4.40 9.62
C SER A 532 11.72 -3.66 10.47
N LEU A 533 11.96 -2.37 10.70
CA LEU A 533 11.08 -1.43 11.39
C LEU A 533 11.01 -0.14 10.59
N ASP A 534 9.83 0.45 10.48
CA ASP A 534 9.66 1.69 9.72
C ASP A 534 10.50 2.82 10.31
N ALA A 535 11.12 3.62 9.45
CA ALA A 535 11.89 4.77 9.89
C ALA A 535 10.94 5.89 10.40
N LEU A 536 11.37 6.60 11.43
CA LEU A 536 10.59 7.68 12.04
C LEU A 536 11.10 9.05 11.56
N SER A 537 10.21 9.85 11.03
CA SER A 537 10.52 11.24 10.65
C SER A 537 10.52 12.15 11.87
N VAL A 538 11.65 12.79 12.13
CA VAL A 538 11.81 13.81 13.17
C VAL A 538 12.42 15.05 12.54
N GLU A 539 11.65 16.13 12.48
CA GLU A 539 12.05 17.37 11.78
C GLU A 539 12.47 17.12 10.32
N ASN A 540 13.73 17.36 9.99
CA ASN A 540 14.31 17.17 8.67
C ASN A 540 15.24 15.94 8.58
N SER A 541 15.14 15.03 9.53
CA SER A 541 15.94 13.80 9.61
C SER A 541 15.06 12.55 9.77
N LEU A 542 15.64 11.39 9.51
CA LEU A 542 15.01 10.09 9.80
C LEU A 542 15.79 9.41 10.92
N LEU A 543 15.05 8.86 11.87
CA LEU A 543 15.57 7.88 12.80
C LEU A 543 15.26 6.49 12.27
N PHE A 544 16.23 5.59 12.33
CA PHE A 544 16.05 4.18 11.96
C PHE A 544 16.78 3.28 12.93
N VAL A 545 16.28 2.06 13.06
CA VAL A 545 16.93 1.03 13.88
C VAL A 545 17.95 0.30 13.01
N GLN A 546 19.20 0.26 13.48
CA GLN A 546 20.28 -0.45 12.79
C GLN A 546 20.00 -1.95 12.75
N GLN A 547 20.53 -2.64 11.73
CA GLN A 547 20.57 -4.10 11.65
C GLN A 547 21.00 -4.71 13.00
N GLY A 548 20.24 -5.70 13.48
CA GLY A 548 20.42 -6.30 14.81
C GLY A 548 19.55 -5.71 15.92
N GLY A 549 18.85 -4.61 15.68
CA GLY A 549 17.80 -4.10 16.58
C GLY A 549 18.29 -3.29 17.79
N MET A 550 19.60 -3.24 18.08
CA MET A 550 20.15 -2.74 19.33
C MET A 550 20.72 -1.31 19.26
N LYS A 551 20.54 -0.61 18.15
CA LYS A 551 21.05 0.75 17.97
C LYS A 551 20.06 1.60 17.19
N VAL A 552 19.95 2.85 17.59
CA VAL A 552 19.17 3.87 16.85
C VAL A 552 20.15 4.82 16.17
N ARG A 553 19.94 4.97 14.87
CA ARG A 553 20.68 5.91 14.05
C ARG A 553 19.82 7.02 13.51
N GLU A 554 20.44 8.13 13.30
CA GLU A 554 19.83 9.26 12.61
C GLU A 554 20.47 9.45 11.25
N LEU A 555 19.64 9.54 10.22
CA LEU A 555 19.99 9.89 8.86
C LEU A 555 19.61 11.36 8.62
N PHE A 556 20.58 12.20 8.32
CA PHE A 556 20.40 13.64 8.14
C PHE A 556 21.25 14.16 6.98
N TYR A 557 20.83 15.26 6.36
CA TYR A 557 21.62 15.92 5.32
C TYR A 557 22.71 16.80 5.93
N SER A 558 23.94 16.62 5.48
CA SER A 558 25.10 17.43 5.86
C SER A 558 25.55 18.31 4.69
N LEU A 559 25.54 19.63 4.89
CA LEU A 559 26.03 20.58 3.90
C LEU A 559 27.53 20.45 3.66
N GLU A 560 28.31 20.06 4.70
CA GLU A 560 29.77 19.90 4.59
C GLU A 560 30.15 18.70 3.71
N ALA A 561 29.36 17.64 3.76
CA ALA A 561 29.55 16.45 2.94
C ALA A 561 28.79 16.49 1.61
N ASP A 562 27.93 17.48 1.45
CA ASP A 562 26.94 17.58 0.34
C ASP A 562 26.18 16.26 0.14
N GLY A 563 25.72 15.66 1.24
CA GLY A 563 25.06 14.36 1.21
C GLY A 563 24.44 13.95 2.53
N TYR A 564 23.75 12.81 2.52
CA TYR A 564 23.20 12.24 3.73
C TYR A 564 24.27 11.48 4.51
N GLN A 565 24.26 11.66 5.80
CA GLN A 565 25.14 10.98 6.76
C GLN A 565 24.33 10.31 7.85
N THR A 566 24.90 9.31 8.49
CA THR A 566 24.30 8.64 9.65
C THR A 566 25.15 8.85 10.90
N ARG A 567 24.49 9.03 12.05
CA ARG A 567 25.14 9.03 13.37
C ARG A 567 24.39 8.12 14.34
N ASP A 568 25.14 7.49 15.24
CA ASP A 568 24.60 6.70 16.33
C ASP A 568 24.13 7.63 17.46
N VAL A 569 22.82 7.71 17.68
CA VAL A 569 22.21 8.52 18.76
C VAL A 569 22.05 7.74 20.06
N SER A 570 22.32 6.44 20.04
CA SER A 570 22.25 5.55 21.21
C SER A 570 23.60 5.23 21.84
N LEU A 571 24.71 5.71 21.27
CA LEU A 571 26.08 5.32 21.63
C LEU A 571 26.40 5.44 23.12
N LEU A 572 25.94 6.51 23.78
CA LEU A 572 26.25 6.74 25.21
C LEU A 572 25.33 5.97 26.16
N SER A 573 24.31 5.30 25.62
CA SER A 573 23.25 4.61 26.38
C SER A 573 22.95 3.21 25.80
N ASP A 574 23.91 2.62 25.10
CA ASP A 574 23.81 1.36 24.36
C ASP A 574 23.31 0.17 25.19
N HIS A 575 23.65 0.15 26.48
CA HIS A 575 23.23 -0.87 27.45
C HIS A 575 21.71 -0.94 27.63
N LEU A 576 20.97 0.13 27.31
CA LEU A 576 19.52 0.17 27.42
C LEU A 576 18.79 -0.57 26.30
N LEU A 577 19.47 -0.82 25.18
CA LEU A 577 18.88 -1.40 23.96
C LEU A 577 19.26 -2.87 23.76
N GLY A 578 19.84 -3.52 24.77
CA GLY A 578 20.38 -4.88 24.65
C GLY A 578 19.38 -5.95 24.24
N GLU A 579 18.08 -5.78 24.56
CA GLU A 579 17.01 -6.71 24.23
C GLU A 579 16.42 -6.47 22.81
N GLY A 580 16.92 -5.47 22.10
CA GLY A 580 16.47 -5.10 20.76
C GLY A 580 15.11 -4.41 20.71
N ILE A 581 14.94 -3.48 19.79
CA ILE A 581 13.72 -2.72 19.57
C ILE A 581 12.78 -3.55 18.69
N VAL A 582 11.52 -3.75 19.12
CA VAL A 582 10.49 -4.50 18.40
C VAL A 582 9.35 -3.61 17.88
N ASP A 583 9.11 -2.47 18.53
CA ASP A 583 8.14 -1.46 18.08
C ASP A 583 8.55 -0.08 18.59
N TRP A 584 8.17 0.98 17.90
CA TRP A 584 8.53 2.33 18.30
C TRP A 584 7.67 3.43 17.67
N THR A 585 7.63 4.58 18.32
CA THR A 585 6.86 5.74 17.86
C THR A 585 7.49 7.06 18.31
N VAL A 586 7.11 8.15 17.67
CA VAL A 586 7.48 9.51 18.08
C VAL A 586 6.28 10.22 18.69
N GLN A 587 6.40 10.63 19.94
CA GLN A 587 5.49 11.56 20.61
C GLN A 587 6.00 12.98 20.39
N ARG A 588 5.15 13.83 19.81
CA ARG A 588 5.42 15.26 19.66
C ARG A 588 4.88 16.01 20.88
N SER A 589 5.77 16.72 21.56
CA SER A 589 5.47 17.57 22.70
C SER A 589 6.40 18.78 22.70
N THR A 590 6.71 19.36 23.87
CA THR A 590 7.75 20.42 24.02
C THR A 590 9.14 19.94 23.50
N ALA A 591 9.40 18.64 23.52
CA ALA A 591 10.52 17.96 22.88
C ALA A 591 9.98 16.74 22.13
N PHE A 592 10.79 16.15 21.26
CA PHE A 592 10.45 14.84 20.68
C PHE A 592 10.81 13.73 21.67
N HIS A 593 9.84 12.91 22.01
CA HIS A 593 10.03 11.70 22.78
C HIS A 593 9.91 10.49 21.86
N VAL A 594 11.00 9.77 21.64
CA VAL A 594 11.04 8.55 20.85
C VAL A 594 10.88 7.37 21.78
N TRP A 595 9.70 6.78 21.80
CA TRP A 595 9.35 5.62 22.60
C TRP A 595 9.72 4.33 21.85
N CYS A 596 10.48 3.46 22.45
CA CYS A 596 10.90 2.17 21.91
C CYS A 596 10.46 1.05 22.85
N VAL A 597 9.78 0.05 22.33
CA VAL A 597 9.45 -1.19 23.04
C VAL A 597 10.57 -2.21 22.74
N LEU A 598 11.03 -2.86 23.78
CA LEU A 598 12.09 -3.85 23.71
C LEU A 598 11.55 -5.29 23.67
N GLY A 599 12.36 -6.23 23.24
CA GLY A 599 12.00 -7.64 23.14
C GLY A 599 11.54 -8.30 24.44
N ASP A 600 12.01 -7.83 25.59
CA ASP A 600 11.57 -8.28 26.93
C ASP A 600 10.24 -7.66 27.37
N GLY A 601 9.69 -6.71 26.61
CA GLY A 601 8.47 -5.97 26.93
C GLY A 601 8.67 -4.76 27.84
N SER A 602 9.90 -4.39 28.15
CA SER A 602 10.21 -3.09 28.74
C SER A 602 10.23 -2.00 27.66
N ALA A 603 10.22 -0.74 28.06
CA ALA A 603 10.37 0.37 27.14
C ALA A 603 11.56 1.25 27.50
N VAL A 604 12.11 1.88 26.48
CA VAL A 604 13.05 2.99 26.65
C VAL A 604 12.55 4.19 25.87
N CYS A 605 12.87 5.37 26.33
CA CYS A 605 12.49 6.59 25.66
C CYS A 605 13.70 7.49 25.47
N MET A 606 13.83 8.12 24.30
CA MET A 606 14.81 9.13 24.01
C MET A 606 14.14 10.51 23.95
N THR A 607 14.53 11.41 24.83
CA THR A 607 14.20 12.83 24.68
C THR A 607 15.19 13.44 23.68
N LEU A 608 14.67 13.99 22.57
CA LEU A 608 15.43 14.60 21.52
C LEU A 608 15.03 16.08 21.36
N ASN A 609 16.02 16.97 21.47
CA ASN A 609 15.88 18.38 21.13
C ASN A 609 17.19 18.87 20.50
N ARG A 610 17.14 19.19 19.21
CA ARG A 610 18.32 19.60 18.43
C ARG A 610 18.86 20.96 18.81
N GLU A 611 17.97 21.89 19.07
CA GLU A 611 18.33 23.28 19.40
C GLU A 611 19.12 23.35 20.69
N GLN A 612 18.83 22.46 21.65
CA GLN A 612 19.49 22.39 22.94
C GLN A 612 20.56 21.28 23.03
N ASN A 613 20.86 20.60 21.93
CA ASN A 613 21.77 19.43 21.90
C ASN A 613 21.43 18.36 22.94
N VAL A 614 20.15 18.09 23.15
CA VAL A 614 19.66 17.07 24.07
C VAL A 614 19.42 15.76 23.31
N VAL A 615 20.10 14.72 23.74
CA VAL A 615 19.88 13.32 23.36
C VAL A 615 19.94 12.53 24.66
N ALA A 616 18.79 12.31 25.29
CA ALA A 616 18.72 11.75 26.63
C ALA A 616 17.87 10.49 26.65
N TRP A 617 18.50 9.35 26.84
CA TRP A 617 17.83 8.05 26.98
C TRP A 617 17.47 7.78 28.44
N HIS A 618 16.32 7.14 28.67
CA HIS A 618 15.83 6.75 29.98
C HIS A 618 14.93 5.51 29.88
N ALA A 619 14.98 4.65 30.89
CA ALA A 619 14.24 3.41 30.94
C ALA A 619 12.82 3.59 31.50
N HIS A 620 11.90 2.78 31.03
CA HIS A 620 10.53 2.71 31.53
C HIS A 620 10.11 1.26 31.74
N ARG A 621 9.43 1.01 32.85
CA ARG A 621 8.92 -0.31 33.21
C ARG A 621 7.49 -0.17 33.70
N LEU A 622 6.65 -1.10 33.29
CA LEU A 622 5.31 -1.28 33.83
C LEU A 622 5.36 -2.47 34.80
N GLU A 623 4.87 -2.26 36.03
CA GLU A 623 4.76 -3.35 37.00
C GLU A 623 3.73 -4.38 36.50
N HIS A 624 4.05 -5.65 36.62
CA HIS A 624 3.20 -6.77 36.19
C HIS A 624 2.68 -6.62 34.75
N GLY A 625 3.47 -5.99 33.85
CA GLY A 625 3.09 -5.76 32.47
C GLY A 625 4.26 -5.90 31.49
N ARG A 626 3.99 -6.50 30.35
CA ARG A 626 4.89 -6.58 29.21
C ARG A 626 4.30 -5.79 28.06
N ILE A 627 4.96 -4.74 27.62
CA ILE A 627 4.51 -3.91 26.50
C ILE A 627 4.72 -4.69 25.20
N LEU A 628 3.69 -4.75 24.36
CA LEU A 628 3.69 -5.39 23.05
C LEU A 628 3.85 -4.37 21.91
N SER A 629 3.20 -3.20 22.06
CA SER A 629 3.20 -2.16 21.03
C SER A 629 3.02 -0.78 21.64
N VAL A 630 3.49 0.24 20.93
CA VAL A 630 3.37 1.65 21.32
C VAL A 630 2.98 2.51 20.12
N ALA A 631 2.03 3.42 20.31
CA ALA A 631 1.67 4.41 19.30
C ALA A 631 1.40 5.77 19.95
N SER A 632 1.54 6.85 19.16
CA SER A 632 1.22 8.21 19.62
C SER A 632 0.05 8.78 18.85
N LEU A 633 -0.83 9.48 19.56
CA LEU A 633 -1.99 10.14 19.00
C LEU A 633 -2.18 11.49 19.69
N ARG A 634 -2.66 12.49 18.97
CA ARG A 634 -2.99 13.77 19.59
C ARG A 634 -4.15 13.58 20.56
N GLY A 635 -4.01 14.08 21.80
CA GLY A 635 -5.01 13.90 22.83
C GLY A 635 -6.36 14.55 22.49
N SER A 636 -7.43 13.98 23.02
CA SER A 636 -8.80 14.51 22.91
C SER A 636 -9.00 15.82 23.70
N ARG A 637 -8.14 16.07 24.67
CA ARG A 637 -8.12 17.29 25.48
C ARG A 637 -7.17 18.25 24.81
N ASN A 638 -7.54 19.47 24.49
CA ASN A 638 -6.72 20.53 23.88
C ASN A 638 -5.32 20.73 24.51
N THR A 639 -4.60 19.65 24.74
CA THR A 639 -3.23 19.64 25.21
C THR A 639 -2.29 19.70 24.03
N PRO A 640 -1.18 20.46 24.09
CA PRO A 640 -0.19 20.53 23.01
C PRO A 640 0.54 19.19 22.82
N ASP A 641 0.56 18.35 23.86
CA ASP A 641 1.28 17.08 23.87
C ASP A 641 0.43 15.93 23.30
N GLU A 642 1.05 15.06 22.51
CA GLU A 642 0.42 13.82 22.05
C GLU A 642 0.32 12.82 23.21
N GLU A 643 -0.76 12.05 23.25
CA GLU A 643 -0.93 10.90 24.15
C GLU A 643 -0.14 9.72 23.63
N VAL A 644 0.46 8.95 24.53
CA VAL A 644 1.15 7.68 24.23
C VAL A 644 0.26 6.53 24.65
N TRP A 645 0.03 5.62 23.73
CA TRP A 645 -0.81 4.44 23.92
C TRP A 645 0.06 3.19 23.92
N PHE A 646 -0.26 2.24 24.80
CA PHE A 646 0.44 0.97 24.95
C PHE A 646 -0.55 -0.19 24.85
N ALA A 647 -0.16 -1.25 24.12
CA ALA A 647 -0.77 -2.57 24.28
C ALA A 647 0.08 -3.35 25.29
N VAL A 648 -0.51 -3.80 26.38
CA VAL A 648 0.22 -4.39 27.50
C VAL A 648 -0.33 -5.77 27.81
N ALA A 649 0.50 -6.81 27.72
CA ALA A 649 0.18 -8.15 28.21
C ALA A 649 0.34 -8.19 29.73
N ARG A 650 -0.71 -8.64 30.44
CA ARG A 650 -0.77 -8.73 31.90
C ARG A 650 -1.29 -10.09 32.34
N GLY A 651 -0.88 -10.51 33.55
CA GLY A 651 -1.26 -11.80 34.11
C GLY A 651 -0.60 -12.99 33.38
N GLU A 652 -0.82 -14.19 33.89
CA GLU A 652 -0.36 -15.45 33.33
C GLU A 652 -1.48 -16.49 33.38
N GLY A 653 -1.47 -17.48 32.46
CA GLY A 653 -2.43 -18.56 32.43
C GLY A 653 -3.88 -18.12 32.22
N GLU A 654 -4.79 -18.53 33.09
CA GLU A 654 -6.23 -18.18 32.99
C GLU A 654 -6.50 -16.68 33.25
N GLU A 655 -5.61 -15.99 33.94
CA GLU A 655 -5.69 -14.56 34.24
C GLU A 655 -5.03 -13.70 33.15
N ALA A 656 -4.37 -14.31 32.17
CA ALA A 656 -3.74 -13.59 31.05
C ALA A 656 -4.76 -12.71 30.31
N CYS A 657 -4.37 -11.47 30.09
CA CYS A 657 -5.13 -10.52 29.27
C CYS A 657 -4.19 -9.51 28.62
N ILE A 658 -4.64 -8.92 27.52
CA ILE A 658 -3.98 -7.77 26.93
C ILE A 658 -4.85 -6.55 27.18
N THR A 659 -4.25 -5.47 27.66
CA THR A 659 -4.90 -4.20 27.92
C THR A 659 -4.42 -3.14 26.94
N VAL A 660 -5.32 -2.27 26.51
CA VAL A 660 -4.99 -1.04 25.80
C VAL A 660 -5.01 0.09 26.82
N GLU A 661 -3.86 0.71 27.00
CA GLU A 661 -3.64 1.73 28.03
C GLU A 661 -3.14 3.03 27.39
N CYS A 662 -3.54 4.14 27.95
CA CYS A 662 -3.13 5.47 27.51
C CYS A 662 -2.39 6.20 28.64
N MET A 663 -1.19 6.69 28.35
CA MET A 663 -0.46 7.56 29.27
C MET A 663 -1.04 8.97 29.17
N ALA A 664 -1.68 9.42 30.22
CA ALA A 664 -2.35 10.71 30.27
C ALA A 664 -1.90 11.53 31.50
N ASP A 665 -1.80 12.83 31.31
CA ASP A 665 -1.51 13.75 32.41
C ASP A 665 -2.61 13.75 33.48
N GLY A 666 -2.23 13.86 34.74
CA GLY A 666 -3.12 13.99 35.87
C GLY A 666 -3.40 12.69 36.65
N ASN A 667 -2.88 11.55 36.22
CA ASN A 667 -2.91 10.34 37.01
C ASN A 667 -1.88 10.40 38.14
N ASP A 668 -2.21 9.78 39.24
CA ASP A 668 -1.38 9.71 40.46
C ASP A 668 -0.15 8.80 40.34
N CYS A 669 0.42 8.74 39.11
CA CYS A 669 1.56 7.86 38.75
C CYS A 669 1.25 6.37 39.00
N LEU A 670 0.01 5.95 38.75
CA LEU A 670 -0.41 4.55 38.75
C LEU A 670 -0.49 4.01 37.32
N ASP A 671 -0.04 2.79 37.11
CA ASP A 671 -0.17 2.08 35.84
C ASP A 671 -1.44 1.23 35.81
N ALA A 672 -2.01 1.00 34.63
CA ALA A 672 -3.31 0.33 34.45
C ALA A 672 -4.43 0.93 35.31
N CYS A 673 -4.38 2.23 35.52
CA CYS A 673 -5.31 2.92 36.42
C CYS A 673 -6.72 2.94 35.84
N THR A 674 -7.69 2.70 36.70
CA THR A 674 -9.12 2.84 36.41
C THR A 674 -9.83 3.56 37.55
N GLU A 675 -10.89 4.28 37.23
CA GLU A 675 -11.79 4.83 38.25
C GLU A 675 -12.81 3.76 38.68
N ALA A 676 -13.02 3.61 39.97
CA ALA A 676 -13.98 2.69 40.54
C ALA A 676 -14.81 3.38 41.63
N VAL A 677 -16.05 2.94 41.81
CA VAL A 677 -16.95 3.47 42.85
C VAL A 677 -17.04 2.47 44.00
N VAL A 678 -16.78 2.95 45.20
CA VAL A 678 -16.87 2.16 46.42
C VAL A 678 -18.34 1.78 46.72
N LYS A 679 -18.57 0.48 46.93
CA LYS A 679 -19.86 -0.06 47.34
C LYS A 679 -19.70 -0.98 48.56
N GLY A 680 -20.19 -0.57 49.72
CA GLY A 680 -20.08 -1.37 50.94
C GLY A 680 -18.64 -1.73 51.31
N GLU A 681 -17.71 -0.77 51.28
CA GLU A 681 -16.25 -0.97 51.50
C GLU A 681 -15.62 -1.97 50.54
N THR A 682 -16.19 -2.18 49.35
CA THR A 682 -15.65 -3.05 48.32
C THR A 682 -15.62 -2.33 46.97
N LEU A 683 -14.66 -2.74 46.14
CA LEU A 683 -14.51 -2.33 44.75
C LEU A 683 -14.74 -3.54 43.85
N SER A 684 -15.26 -3.32 42.64
CA SER A 684 -15.46 -4.34 41.63
C SER A 684 -15.08 -3.82 40.25
N GLY A 685 -14.93 -4.73 39.24
CA GLY A 685 -14.54 -4.34 37.89
C GLY A 685 -13.04 -4.21 37.69
N LEU A 686 -12.22 -4.67 38.65
CA LEU A 686 -10.74 -4.61 38.59
C LEU A 686 -10.12 -5.88 38.02
N SER A 687 -10.83 -6.60 37.20
CA SER A 687 -10.38 -7.92 36.68
C SER A 687 -9.08 -7.86 35.87
N HIS A 688 -8.67 -6.69 35.34
CA HIS A 688 -7.36 -6.48 34.69
C HIS A 688 -6.20 -6.40 35.69
N LEU A 689 -6.50 -6.25 37.00
CA LEU A 689 -5.55 -6.26 38.09
C LEU A 689 -5.67 -7.53 38.95
N ALA A 690 -6.41 -8.54 38.49
CA ALA A 690 -6.65 -9.77 39.24
C ALA A 690 -5.35 -10.41 39.70
N GLY A 691 -5.31 -10.84 40.95
CA GLY A 691 -4.13 -11.46 41.60
C GLY A 691 -3.00 -10.48 41.95
N CYS A 692 -3.15 -9.18 41.66
CA CYS A 692 -2.12 -8.18 41.91
C CYS A 692 -2.35 -7.41 43.22
N GLY A 693 -1.27 -6.97 43.85
CA GLY A 693 -1.28 -5.87 44.82
C GLY A 693 -1.46 -4.54 44.08
N ALA A 694 -2.45 -3.76 44.43
CA ALA A 694 -2.76 -2.49 43.78
C ALA A 694 -2.83 -1.35 44.81
N PHE A 695 -2.77 -0.12 44.29
CA PHE A 695 -2.92 1.10 45.10
C PHE A 695 -4.27 1.75 44.78
N LEU A 696 -4.96 2.15 45.83
CA LEU A 696 -6.13 2.99 45.75
C LEU A 696 -5.76 4.41 46.14
N VAL A 697 -6.18 5.39 45.36
CA VAL A 697 -6.04 6.81 45.65
C VAL A 697 -7.42 7.45 45.70
N GLY A 698 -7.78 7.98 46.85
CA GLY A 698 -9.04 8.71 47.06
C GLY A 698 -8.99 10.15 46.56
N GLY A 699 -10.15 10.77 46.39
CA GLY A 699 -10.25 12.18 45.99
C GLY A 699 -9.60 13.14 47.02
N ASP A 700 -9.35 12.70 48.24
CA ASP A 700 -8.63 13.38 49.32
C ASP A 700 -7.08 13.24 49.18
N GLY A 701 -6.60 12.50 48.21
CA GLY A 701 -5.17 12.20 48.01
C GLY A 701 -4.62 11.11 48.94
N ALA A 702 -5.47 10.49 49.80
CA ALA A 702 -5.02 9.40 50.62
C ALA A 702 -4.82 8.11 49.81
N CYS A 703 -3.68 7.47 49.98
CA CYS A 703 -3.33 6.24 49.35
C CYS A 703 -3.51 5.03 50.26
N MET A 704 -3.95 3.90 49.72
CA MET A 704 -4.13 2.64 50.44
C MET A 704 -3.65 1.48 49.56
N ASP A 705 -2.94 0.56 50.17
CA ASP A 705 -2.60 -0.73 49.53
C ASP A 705 -3.85 -1.62 49.57
N ILE A 706 -4.18 -2.22 48.46
CA ILE A 706 -5.29 -3.16 48.32
C ILE A 706 -4.82 -4.42 47.60
N SER A 707 -5.49 -5.53 47.81
CA SER A 707 -5.27 -6.76 47.07
C SER A 707 -6.51 -7.06 46.23
N VAL A 708 -6.31 -7.26 44.92
CA VAL A 708 -7.40 -7.59 43.99
C VAL A 708 -7.49 -9.11 43.89
N ASP A 709 -8.66 -9.69 44.15
CA ASP A 709 -8.92 -11.12 44.02
C ASP A 709 -8.99 -11.58 42.55
N GLY A 710 -9.01 -12.91 42.31
CA GLY A 710 -9.14 -13.46 40.97
C GLY A 710 -10.45 -13.11 40.24
N ALA A 711 -11.48 -12.63 40.96
CA ALA A 711 -12.72 -12.15 40.37
C ALA A 711 -12.70 -10.64 40.06
N GLY A 712 -11.61 -9.95 40.37
CA GLY A 712 -11.45 -8.50 40.16
C GLY A 712 -12.17 -7.65 41.19
N ASN A 713 -12.29 -8.14 42.44
CA ASN A 713 -12.81 -7.37 43.53
C ASN A 713 -11.71 -7.07 44.58
N ALA A 714 -11.84 -5.97 45.29
CA ALA A 714 -10.92 -5.60 46.34
C ALA A 714 -11.66 -5.00 47.53
N ALA A 715 -11.19 -5.27 48.75
CA ALA A 715 -11.68 -4.61 49.95
C ALA A 715 -11.01 -3.24 50.12
N CYS A 716 -11.77 -2.23 50.49
CA CYS A 716 -11.30 -0.87 50.77
C CYS A 716 -11.89 -0.34 52.08
N PRO A 717 -11.46 -0.90 53.22
CA PRO A 717 -12.01 -0.57 54.52
C PRO A 717 -11.81 0.92 54.86
N GLY A 718 -12.86 1.54 55.44
CA GLY A 718 -12.82 2.95 55.82
C GLY A 718 -13.08 3.96 54.71
N ARG A 719 -13.38 3.52 53.48
CA ARG A 719 -13.84 4.38 52.38
C ARG A 719 -15.35 4.51 52.36
N GLY A 720 -15.83 5.70 52.02
CA GLY A 720 -17.26 6.01 51.98
C GLY A 720 -17.99 5.37 50.82
N ASP A 721 -19.21 4.87 51.08
CA ASP A 721 -20.07 4.35 50.01
C ASP A 721 -20.41 5.44 49.00
N GLY A 722 -20.24 5.13 47.68
CA GLY A 722 -20.42 6.10 46.59
C GLY A 722 -19.18 6.96 46.28
N GLU A 723 -18.09 6.82 47.04
CA GLU A 723 -16.83 7.50 46.73
C GLU A 723 -16.23 6.97 45.43
N THR A 724 -15.79 7.90 44.57
CA THR A 724 -15.01 7.55 43.36
C THR A 724 -13.52 7.57 43.70
N VAL A 725 -12.83 6.48 43.44
CA VAL A 725 -11.41 6.30 43.71
C VAL A 725 -10.66 5.85 42.47
N SER A 726 -9.38 6.25 42.38
CA SER A 726 -8.47 5.73 41.34
C SER A 726 -7.79 4.49 41.88
N VAL A 727 -7.77 3.40 41.08
CA VAL A 727 -7.12 2.14 41.44
C VAL A 727 -6.17 1.73 40.32
N GLY A 728 -4.92 1.38 40.67
CA GLY A 728 -3.91 0.97 39.68
C GLY A 728 -2.68 0.36 40.35
N LEU A 729 -1.70 0.00 39.51
CA LEU A 729 -0.42 -0.53 39.94
C LEU A 729 0.56 0.60 40.27
N ALA A 730 1.44 0.41 41.22
CA ALA A 730 2.54 1.36 41.45
C ALA A 730 3.44 1.48 40.26
N ALA A 731 3.88 2.69 39.96
CA ALA A 731 4.94 2.93 38.94
C ALA A 731 6.20 3.45 39.68
N PRO A 732 7.05 2.56 40.21
CA PRO A 732 8.22 3.00 40.96
C PRO A 732 9.17 3.77 40.07
N ALA A 733 9.75 4.85 40.58
CA ALA A 733 10.69 5.69 39.84
C ALA A 733 12.04 5.73 40.57
N GLU A 734 13.13 5.55 39.83
CA GLU A 734 14.49 5.54 40.38
C GLU A 734 15.39 6.52 39.62
N VAL A 735 16.13 7.34 40.36
CA VAL A 735 17.24 8.13 39.81
C VAL A 735 18.50 7.87 40.59
N ARG A 736 19.58 7.54 39.89
CA ARG A 736 20.90 7.40 40.47
C ARG A 736 21.91 8.24 39.66
N THR A 737 22.59 9.14 40.31
CA THR A 737 23.62 9.97 39.67
C THR A 737 24.83 9.15 39.26
N MET A 738 25.60 9.64 38.29
CA MET A 738 26.90 9.06 37.96
C MET A 738 27.82 9.11 39.19
N PRO A 739 28.60 8.05 39.45
CA PRO A 739 29.60 8.07 40.49
C PRO A 739 30.62 9.17 40.23
N LEU A 740 31.19 9.70 41.31
CA LEU A 740 32.18 10.79 41.30
C LEU A 740 33.57 10.23 40.97
#